data_fcee0cee86451ebd2be8e93f6f7dd650
#
_entry.id   fcee0cee86451ebd2be8e93f6f7dd650
#
_cell.length_a   1.000
_cell.length_b   1.000
_cell.length_c   1.000
_cell.angle_alpha   90.00
_cell.angle_beta   90.00
_cell.angle_gamma   90.00
#
_symmetry.space_group_name_H-M   'P 1'
#
loop_
_entity.id
_entity.type
_entity.pdbx_description
1 polymer ?
#
loop_
_entity_poly.entity_id
_entity_poly.type
_entity_poly.pdbx_seq_one_letter_code
_entity_poly.pdbx_strand_id
1 'polypeptide(L)'
;MADLPESAQVVVIGGGVVGASVLYHLTKAGWTDAILLERRELTAGSTWHAAGGMHTLNGDPNVAALQRYTVQLYEDLEKESGVSCGVHLTGEVMLADDADRMDWLRMAHARGRYLGMETELISVAEAAEKIPFLVEEHFVGALWDPVGGHVDPSGVTHAYATAARMAGAQVHRNTWAHDVVQRPDGLWDVVTERGTITCEHFVNCGGLWAREVGRMCGIELPILAMEHMYLLTEEIPEIRPWLDATGGYGIGAVDFGGEIYTRAEAGGLLLGTYEQACVPWSERETPWDFGSQLLAPDLERLAPSLAVAFEHFPIYADAGIRQVINGPFTFAPDGNPVIGPVRGQRGHWVACGVMAGLSQGGGVGLSMANWMTSGDPGFDVWGMDVARFGDWTTPSYTRAKVMENYSRRFSISFPNEELPAARPLHTSPIYDRLDDANAVWGSSYGLETALWFQQDGAEPIEDVTYHRSNAFDVVAEEVHAVRTGVGLIETTGFAKHQFTGPGARALLDRVLANRIPAPGRMALAPMLNHDGKLIGDFTVATLADPFDGAETFLVLGSGVAEGYHERWFREQIASHLADGGGCDGDVNYRPLGTELAGLSIAGPKARDVLAAVASPTSPSSGGTGSDVSTDAFAFRDIQRMDLGMVPAIVGRITFTGDLGYECWVPTSLQQRLFDLLMEAGEPYGIRLFGLRALDSMRFDKGFGGWASEFRPIYTPAESGLDSFVALTSSDGSDRNFIGRDAAAAARAAGPERRLCTFTLDDGGTPTGNSDDGTTESGTASDVLGDEPIWHGGEVVGWATSGGYAHWSQASCAMGYVPAAAADPATPPDAFEIEVLGVRRPATRRDEPLFDPTGIRMRG
;
A
#
# COMPACT_ATOMS: atom_id res chain seq x y z
N MET A 1 42.97 10.65 5.83
CA MET A 1 41.54 10.71 5.48
C MET A 1 41.40 11.93 4.60
N ALA A 2 40.64 11.83 3.50
CA ALA A 2 40.36 13.01 2.70
C ALA A 2 39.50 14.00 3.52
N ASP A 3 39.71 15.31 3.30
CA ASP A 3 38.93 16.34 3.95
C ASP A 3 37.43 16.19 3.53
N LEU A 4 36.51 16.50 4.45
CA LEU A 4 35.11 16.55 4.11
C LEU A 4 34.82 17.79 3.23
N PRO A 5 34.03 17.68 2.15
CA PRO A 5 33.58 18.84 1.42
C PRO A 5 32.62 19.68 2.28
N GLU A 6 32.62 21.00 2.05
CA GLU A 6 31.73 21.93 2.76
C GLU A 6 30.27 21.85 2.26
N SER A 7 30.06 21.35 1.04
CA SER A 7 28.74 21.22 0.42
C SER A 7 28.66 20.01 -0.51
N ALA A 8 27.45 19.55 -0.75
CA ALA A 8 27.09 18.54 -1.73
C ALA A 8 25.66 18.73 -2.21
N GLN A 9 25.30 18.18 -3.38
CA GLN A 9 23.91 18.14 -3.81
C GLN A 9 23.09 17.23 -2.89
N VAL A 10 23.63 16.03 -2.56
CA VAL A 10 22.94 15.07 -1.71
C VAL A 10 23.89 14.39 -0.73
N VAL A 11 23.42 14.20 0.50
CA VAL A 11 24.11 13.41 1.54
C VAL A 11 23.25 12.19 1.90
N VAL A 12 23.81 11.00 1.74
CA VAL A 12 23.22 9.72 2.17
C VAL A 12 23.79 9.33 3.53
N ILE A 13 22.94 9.18 4.55
CA ILE A 13 23.36 8.82 5.91
C ILE A 13 23.09 7.33 6.13
N GLY A 14 24.17 6.55 6.25
CA GLY A 14 24.16 5.11 6.49
C GLY A 14 24.80 4.30 5.35
N GLY A 15 25.81 3.49 5.69
CA GLY A 15 26.60 2.68 4.77
C GLY A 15 26.23 1.19 4.76
N GLY A 16 24.97 0.86 5.02
CA GLY A 16 24.40 -0.47 4.77
C GLY A 16 24.06 -0.67 3.28
N VAL A 17 23.52 -1.85 2.95
CA VAL A 17 23.16 -2.21 1.56
C VAL A 17 22.20 -1.20 0.91
N VAL A 18 21.22 -0.68 1.67
CA VAL A 18 20.25 0.29 1.14
C VAL A 18 20.90 1.63 0.81
N GLY A 19 21.70 2.20 1.74
CA GLY A 19 22.36 3.48 1.50
C GLY A 19 23.40 3.41 0.39
N ALA A 20 24.15 2.31 0.31
CA ALA A 20 25.07 2.08 -0.80
C ALA A 20 24.34 1.95 -2.15
N SER A 21 23.17 1.29 -2.16
CA SER A 21 22.32 1.20 -3.35
C SER A 21 21.74 2.54 -3.77
N VAL A 22 21.22 3.35 -2.82
CA VAL A 22 20.74 4.71 -3.10
C VAL A 22 21.84 5.56 -3.73
N LEU A 23 23.06 5.55 -3.15
CA LEU A 23 24.19 6.29 -3.69
C LEU A 23 24.51 5.85 -5.12
N TYR A 24 24.57 4.54 -5.36
CA TYR A 24 24.83 3.97 -6.68
C TYR A 24 23.82 4.44 -7.71
N HIS A 25 22.54 4.31 -7.41
CA HIS A 25 21.48 4.69 -8.35
C HIS A 25 21.40 6.20 -8.59
N LEU A 26 21.68 7.03 -7.58
CA LEU A 26 21.81 8.48 -7.76
C LEU A 26 22.91 8.82 -8.77
N THR A 27 24.07 8.16 -8.68
CA THR A 27 25.15 8.38 -9.66
C THR A 27 24.76 7.91 -11.07
N LYS A 28 24.02 6.80 -11.18
CA LYS A 28 23.49 6.30 -12.47
C LYS A 28 22.47 7.27 -13.06
N ALA A 29 21.71 7.97 -12.22
CA ALA A 29 20.78 9.02 -12.63
C ALA A 29 21.46 10.38 -12.91
N GLY A 30 22.79 10.47 -12.78
CA GLY A 30 23.57 11.66 -13.11
C GLY A 30 23.89 12.57 -11.92
N TRP A 31 23.42 12.27 -10.71
CA TRP A 31 23.75 13.01 -9.48
C TRP A 31 25.08 12.49 -8.91
N THR A 32 26.19 13.06 -9.39
CA THR A 32 27.54 12.63 -8.98
C THR A 32 28.12 13.45 -7.83
N ASP A 33 27.56 14.64 -7.53
CA ASP A 33 27.85 15.40 -6.32
C ASP A 33 27.08 14.84 -5.12
N ALA A 34 27.40 13.58 -4.80
CA ALA A 34 26.75 12.76 -3.82
C ALA A 34 27.74 12.20 -2.80
N ILE A 35 27.38 12.27 -1.54
CA ILE A 35 28.23 11.84 -0.41
C ILE A 35 27.49 10.81 0.42
N LEU A 36 28.14 9.68 0.73
CA LEU A 36 27.66 8.74 1.73
C LEU A 36 28.50 8.89 3.00
N LEU A 37 27.82 9.05 4.13
CA LEU A 37 28.40 9.08 5.46
C LEU A 37 28.09 7.78 6.20
N GLU A 38 29.13 7.10 6.66
CA GLU A 38 29.00 5.91 7.50
C GLU A 38 29.78 6.13 8.80
N ARG A 39 29.11 5.96 9.91
CA ARG A 39 29.65 6.19 11.26
C ARG A 39 30.81 5.25 11.60
N ARG A 40 30.78 4.04 11.07
CA ARG A 40 31.84 3.02 11.23
C ARG A 40 32.33 2.54 9.88
N GLU A 41 32.51 1.25 9.70
CA GLU A 41 32.77 0.64 8.40
C GLU A 41 31.45 0.34 7.66
N LEU A 42 31.51 0.22 6.34
CA LEU A 42 30.34 -0.22 5.58
C LEU A 42 29.81 -1.53 6.15
N THR A 43 28.50 -1.73 6.07
CA THR A 43 27.79 -2.91 6.57
C THR A 43 27.65 -3.05 8.09
N ALA A 44 28.28 -2.23 8.90
CA ALA A 44 28.41 -2.40 10.36
C ALA A 44 27.09 -2.49 11.15
N GLY A 45 25.94 -2.15 10.54
CA GLY A 45 24.59 -2.36 11.09
C GLY A 45 24.10 -3.79 10.88
N SER A 46 22.86 -3.93 10.35
CA SER A 46 22.24 -5.25 10.11
C SER A 46 22.84 -6.00 8.92
N THR A 47 23.42 -5.32 7.96
CA THR A 47 23.83 -5.91 6.68
C THR A 47 24.87 -7.03 6.84
N TRP A 48 25.89 -6.87 7.69
CA TRP A 48 26.99 -7.81 7.79
C TRP A 48 26.61 -9.19 8.34
N HIS A 49 25.56 -9.26 9.17
CA HIS A 49 25.10 -10.52 9.76
C HIS A 49 23.84 -11.08 9.10
N ALA A 50 23.42 -10.51 7.97
CA ALA A 50 22.25 -11.02 7.24
C ALA A 50 22.53 -12.42 6.68
N ALA A 51 21.51 -13.29 6.65
CA ALA A 51 21.62 -14.64 6.13
C ALA A 51 21.91 -14.69 4.61
N GLY A 52 21.72 -13.59 3.91
CA GLY A 52 22.07 -13.44 2.50
C GLY A 52 21.07 -14.03 1.52
N GLY A 53 19.96 -14.63 1.98
CA GLY A 53 18.91 -15.15 1.12
C GLY A 53 18.27 -14.08 0.25
N MET A 54 17.91 -14.43 -0.98
CA MET A 54 17.17 -13.59 -1.90
C MET A 54 16.15 -14.41 -2.69
N HIS A 55 14.99 -13.81 -2.91
CA HIS A 55 13.91 -14.37 -3.70
C HIS A 55 13.17 -13.27 -4.44
N THR A 56 12.45 -13.65 -5.51
CA THR A 56 11.68 -12.71 -6.30
C THR A 56 10.22 -12.64 -5.86
N LEU A 57 9.70 -13.70 -5.27
CA LEU A 57 8.31 -13.82 -4.85
C LEU A 57 8.03 -12.96 -3.61
N ASN A 58 6.88 -12.27 -3.63
CA ASN A 58 6.32 -11.56 -2.48
C ASN A 58 4.79 -11.56 -2.57
N GLY A 59 4.11 -11.52 -1.44
CA GLY A 59 2.65 -11.36 -1.39
C GLY A 59 2.17 -9.99 -1.92
N ASP A 60 2.99 -8.94 -1.83
CA ASP A 60 2.75 -7.63 -2.46
C ASP A 60 3.46 -7.60 -3.83
N PRO A 61 2.73 -7.44 -4.94
CA PRO A 61 3.31 -7.47 -6.29
C PRO A 61 4.27 -6.30 -6.56
N ASN A 62 4.09 -5.18 -5.88
CA ASN A 62 4.97 -4.02 -6.03
C ASN A 62 6.32 -4.28 -5.36
N VAL A 63 6.30 -4.90 -4.18
CA VAL A 63 7.52 -5.38 -3.52
C VAL A 63 8.20 -6.46 -4.35
N ALA A 64 7.44 -7.40 -4.93
CA ALA A 64 7.97 -8.42 -5.83
C ALA A 64 8.67 -7.82 -7.06
N ALA A 65 8.14 -6.75 -7.64
CA ALA A 65 8.78 -6.05 -8.75
C ALA A 65 10.15 -5.45 -8.36
N LEU A 66 10.25 -4.84 -7.16
CA LEU A 66 11.53 -4.34 -6.63
C LEU A 66 12.53 -5.48 -6.36
N GLN A 67 12.05 -6.61 -5.85
CA GLN A 67 12.87 -7.79 -5.59
C GLN A 67 13.43 -8.36 -6.89
N ARG A 68 12.58 -8.52 -7.90
CA ARG A 68 13.02 -8.98 -9.23
C ARG A 68 14.12 -8.09 -9.80
N TYR A 69 13.92 -6.78 -9.81
CA TYR A 69 14.96 -5.84 -10.26
C TYR A 69 16.25 -6.01 -9.48
N THR A 70 16.17 -6.12 -8.15
CA THR A 70 17.34 -6.24 -7.28
C THR A 70 18.16 -7.48 -7.60
N VAL A 71 17.50 -8.65 -7.74
CA VAL A 71 18.17 -9.92 -8.05
C VAL A 71 18.86 -9.86 -9.41
N GLN A 72 18.18 -9.32 -10.43
CA GLN A 72 18.74 -9.16 -11.77
C GLN A 72 19.94 -8.19 -11.83
N LEU A 73 19.95 -7.19 -10.98
CA LEU A 73 21.02 -6.18 -10.94
C LEU A 73 22.36 -6.73 -10.50
N TYR A 74 22.40 -7.72 -9.61
CA TYR A 74 23.63 -8.13 -8.93
C TYR A 74 24.73 -8.64 -9.86
N GLU A 75 24.38 -9.38 -10.91
CA GLU A 75 25.35 -9.83 -11.89
C GLU A 75 25.99 -8.68 -12.68
N ASP A 76 25.20 -7.66 -13.01
CA ASP A 76 25.70 -6.49 -13.74
C ASP A 76 26.50 -5.58 -12.81
N LEU A 77 26.08 -5.45 -11.53
CA LEU A 77 26.81 -4.73 -10.50
C LEU A 77 28.20 -5.33 -10.25
N GLU A 78 28.31 -6.66 -10.22
CA GLU A 78 29.59 -7.36 -10.09
C GLU A 78 30.53 -7.04 -11.25
N LYS A 79 30.04 -7.11 -12.50
CA LYS A 79 30.79 -6.77 -13.70
C LYS A 79 31.22 -5.31 -13.70
N GLU A 80 30.35 -4.39 -13.32
CA GLU A 80 30.61 -2.94 -13.30
C GLU A 80 31.63 -2.55 -12.23
N SER A 81 31.45 -3.04 -11.02
CA SER A 81 32.30 -2.67 -9.88
C SER A 81 33.62 -3.42 -9.83
N GLY A 82 33.69 -4.61 -10.42
CA GLY A 82 34.80 -5.55 -10.27
C GLY A 82 34.89 -6.18 -8.87
N VAL A 83 33.84 -6.02 -8.05
CA VAL A 83 33.73 -6.61 -6.69
C VAL A 83 32.72 -7.73 -6.74
N SER A 84 33.07 -8.91 -6.23
CA SER A 84 32.15 -10.05 -6.21
C SER A 84 30.97 -9.78 -5.25
N CYS A 85 29.77 -10.01 -5.76
CA CYS A 85 28.54 -10.01 -4.98
C CYS A 85 28.24 -11.38 -4.37
N GLY A 86 28.99 -12.41 -4.74
CA GLY A 86 28.76 -13.79 -4.29
C GLY A 86 27.37 -14.30 -4.67
N VAL A 87 26.95 -14.03 -5.91
CA VAL A 87 25.64 -14.44 -6.41
C VAL A 87 25.57 -15.91 -6.69
N HIS A 88 24.64 -16.60 -6.05
CA HIS A 88 24.36 -18.01 -6.28
C HIS A 88 22.86 -18.22 -6.46
N LEU A 89 22.43 -18.34 -7.72
CA LEU A 89 21.04 -18.63 -8.08
C LEU A 89 20.82 -20.15 -8.01
N THR A 90 20.54 -20.62 -6.81
CA THR A 90 20.39 -22.07 -6.55
C THR A 90 18.96 -22.55 -6.70
N GLY A 91 18.01 -21.62 -6.81
CA GLY A 91 16.60 -21.84 -6.66
C GLY A 91 16.17 -22.02 -5.21
N GLU A 92 14.84 -21.93 -5.00
CA GLU A 92 14.21 -22.06 -3.69
C GLU A 92 12.89 -22.81 -3.80
N VAL A 93 12.61 -23.70 -2.85
CA VAL A 93 11.35 -24.43 -2.72
C VAL A 93 10.54 -23.81 -1.59
N MET A 94 9.32 -23.37 -1.86
CA MET A 94 8.37 -22.86 -0.89
C MET A 94 7.32 -23.91 -0.61
N LEU A 95 7.26 -24.44 0.60
CA LEU A 95 6.47 -25.61 0.97
C LEU A 95 5.09 -25.21 1.49
N ALA A 96 4.07 -25.98 1.14
CA ALA A 96 2.72 -25.86 1.67
C ALA A 96 2.40 -27.10 2.53
N ASP A 97 2.02 -26.85 3.77
CA ASP A 97 1.66 -27.87 4.76
C ASP A 97 0.15 -28.15 4.79
N ASP A 98 -0.67 -27.24 4.26
CA ASP A 98 -2.11 -27.36 4.18
C ASP A 98 -2.70 -26.77 2.88
N ALA A 99 -4.02 -26.91 2.72
CA ALA A 99 -4.75 -26.42 1.55
C ALA A 99 -4.76 -24.90 1.43
N ASP A 100 -4.89 -24.17 2.54
CA ASP A 100 -4.90 -22.70 2.55
C ASP A 100 -3.54 -22.15 2.13
N ARG A 101 -2.46 -22.77 2.59
CA ARG A 101 -1.10 -22.42 2.14
C ARG A 101 -0.91 -22.72 0.67
N MET A 102 -1.46 -23.83 0.18
CA MET A 102 -1.40 -24.15 -1.24
C MET A 102 -2.18 -23.13 -2.08
N ASP A 103 -3.32 -22.64 -1.62
CA ASP A 103 -4.05 -21.56 -2.27
C ASP A 103 -3.27 -20.24 -2.27
N TRP A 104 -2.57 -19.93 -1.19
CA TRP A 104 -1.65 -18.79 -1.15
C TRP A 104 -0.53 -18.93 -2.20
N LEU A 105 0.08 -20.12 -2.34
CA LEU A 105 1.10 -20.37 -3.35
C LEU A 105 0.54 -20.28 -4.78
N ARG A 106 -0.67 -20.78 -5.03
CA ARG A 106 -1.38 -20.65 -6.32
C ARG A 106 -1.60 -19.17 -6.68
N MET A 107 -2.07 -18.38 -5.73
CA MET A 107 -2.26 -16.95 -5.91
C MET A 107 -0.92 -16.22 -6.20
N ALA A 108 0.12 -16.52 -5.44
CA ALA A 108 1.43 -15.90 -5.62
C ALA A 108 2.05 -16.28 -6.98
N HIS A 109 1.92 -17.54 -7.40
CA HIS A 109 2.33 -18.01 -8.73
C HIS A 109 1.56 -17.30 -9.85
N ALA A 110 0.25 -17.18 -9.73
CA ALA A 110 -0.58 -16.48 -10.71
C ALA A 110 -0.16 -15.00 -10.84
N ARG A 111 0.03 -14.29 -9.72
CA ARG A 111 0.55 -12.90 -9.70
C ARG A 111 1.93 -12.79 -10.36
N GLY A 112 2.82 -13.74 -10.11
CA GLY A 112 4.14 -13.80 -10.72
C GLY A 112 4.11 -13.79 -12.25
N ARG A 113 3.07 -14.32 -12.88
CA ARG A 113 2.96 -14.40 -14.34
C ARG A 113 2.95 -13.04 -15.02
N TYR A 114 2.16 -12.08 -14.56
CA TYR A 114 2.17 -10.76 -15.18
C TYR A 114 3.42 -9.93 -14.81
N LEU A 115 4.08 -10.28 -13.70
CA LEU A 115 5.38 -9.72 -13.32
C LEU A 115 6.53 -10.37 -14.11
N GLY A 116 6.26 -11.43 -14.91
CA GLY A 116 7.24 -12.15 -15.70
C GLY A 116 8.20 -12.99 -14.83
N MET A 117 7.72 -13.54 -13.74
CA MET A 117 8.45 -14.49 -12.90
C MET A 117 8.23 -15.91 -13.42
N GLU A 118 9.29 -16.71 -13.44
CA GLU A 118 9.29 -18.10 -13.92
C GLU A 118 9.20 -19.08 -12.74
N THR A 119 8.11 -18.99 -11.96
CA THR A 119 7.85 -19.95 -10.88
C THR A 119 7.03 -21.13 -11.37
N GLU A 120 7.08 -22.25 -10.64
CA GLU A 120 6.32 -23.47 -10.96
C GLU A 120 5.66 -24.03 -9.70
N LEU A 121 4.40 -24.45 -9.80
CA LEU A 121 3.76 -25.26 -8.77
C LEU A 121 4.22 -26.71 -8.98
N ILE A 122 4.79 -27.31 -7.96
CA ILE A 122 5.37 -28.65 -8.01
C ILE A 122 4.75 -29.56 -6.95
N SER A 123 4.77 -30.86 -7.22
CA SER A 123 4.36 -31.89 -6.26
C SER A 123 5.36 -32.02 -5.11
N VAL A 124 4.91 -32.60 -4.01
CA VAL A 124 5.78 -32.90 -2.85
C VAL A 124 6.93 -33.81 -3.25
N ALA A 125 6.69 -34.78 -4.12
CA ALA A 125 7.72 -35.68 -4.62
C ALA A 125 8.81 -34.93 -5.42
N GLU A 126 8.44 -33.99 -6.28
CA GLU A 126 9.39 -33.13 -7.00
C GLU A 126 10.15 -32.19 -6.05
N ALA A 127 9.50 -31.74 -4.98
CA ALA A 127 10.17 -30.98 -3.92
C ALA A 127 11.20 -31.83 -3.17
N ALA A 128 10.87 -33.11 -2.88
CA ALA A 128 11.78 -34.04 -2.24
C ALA A 128 12.97 -34.46 -3.15
N GLU A 129 12.79 -34.49 -4.47
CA GLU A 129 13.91 -34.66 -5.42
C GLU A 129 14.90 -33.46 -5.32
N LYS A 130 14.41 -32.26 -5.10
CA LYS A 130 15.24 -31.05 -4.93
C LYS A 130 15.89 -30.98 -3.55
N ILE A 131 15.20 -31.44 -2.51
CA ILE A 131 15.62 -31.41 -1.10
C ILE A 131 15.50 -32.82 -0.52
N PRO A 132 16.50 -33.69 -0.69
CA PRO A 132 16.38 -35.11 -0.43
C PRO A 132 16.31 -35.53 1.04
N PHE A 133 16.30 -34.57 1.96
CA PHE A 133 16.12 -34.77 3.40
C PHE A 133 14.77 -34.22 3.90
N LEU A 134 13.85 -33.87 2.98
CA LEU A 134 12.49 -33.45 3.27
C LEU A 134 11.63 -34.67 3.63
N VAL A 135 10.78 -34.55 4.63
CA VAL A 135 9.76 -35.57 4.97
C VAL A 135 8.45 -35.22 4.26
N GLU A 136 8.12 -35.94 3.24
CA GLU A 136 7.00 -35.65 2.33
C GLU A 136 5.64 -35.61 3.02
N GLU A 137 5.43 -36.42 4.08
CA GLU A 137 4.14 -36.58 4.76
C GLU A 137 3.61 -35.31 5.47
N HIS A 138 4.47 -34.32 5.66
CA HIS A 138 4.10 -33.03 6.28
C HIS A 138 3.60 -31.98 5.29
N PHE A 139 3.63 -32.28 3.99
CA PHE A 139 3.33 -31.28 2.97
C PHE A 139 2.30 -31.78 1.96
N VAL A 140 1.58 -30.82 1.36
CA VAL A 140 0.55 -31.09 0.33
C VAL A 140 0.97 -30.62 -1.07
N GLY A 141 2.01 -29.80 -1.17
CA GLY A 141 2.54 -29.27 -2.42
C GLY A 141 3.63 -28.24 -2.18
N ALA A 142 4.15 -27.66 -3.25
CA ALA A 142 5.17 -26.61 -3.15
C ALA A 142 5.16 -25.70 -4.38
N LEU A 143 5.88 -24.56 -4.25
CA LEU A 143 6.23 -23.69 -5.35
C LEU A 143 7.74 -23.68 -5.52
N TRP A 144 8.21 -23.82 -6.73
CA TRP A 144 9.60 -23.70 -7.14
C TRP A 144 9.86 -22.32 -7.72
N ASP A 145 10.84 -21.58 -7.14
CA ASP A 145 11.39 -20.34 -7.70
C ASP A 145 12.82 -20.61 -8.20
N PRO A 146 13.05 -20.71 -9.51
CA PRO A 146 14.39 -21.00 -10.06
C PRO A 146 15.38 -19.84 -9.89
N VAL A 147 14.90 -18.64 -9.61
CA VAL A 147 15.70 -17.40 -9.48
C VAL A 147 16.04 -17.09 -8.01
N GLY A 148 15.43 -17.80 -7.07
CA GLY A 148 15.81 -17.75 -5.67
C GLY A 148 17.26 -18.16 -5.43
N GLY A 149 17.82 -17.75 -4.29
CA GLY A 149 19.21 -18.10 -3.96
C GLY A 149 19.80 -17.21 -2.86
N HIS A 150 21.11 -16.94 -2.95
CA HIS A 150 21.78 -16.13 -1.95
C HIS A 150 22.96 -15.32 -2.50
N VAL A 151 23.36 -14.30 -1.75
CA VAL A 151 24.48 -13.40 -2.04
C VAL A 151 25.36 -13.20 -0.82
N ASP A 152 26.57 -12.65 -1.03
CA ASP A 152 27.38 -12.11 0.05
C ASP A 152 26.90 -10.68 0.41
N PRO A 153 26.29 -10.46 1.60
CA PRO A 153 25.80 -9.14 2.00
C PRO A 153 26.85 -8.04 1.99
N SER A 154 28.07 -8.37 2.40
CA SER A 154 29.19 -7.41 2.40
C SER A 154 29.69 -7.16 0.98
N GLY A 155 29.82 -8.19 0.17
CA GLY A 155 30.22 -8.10 -1.23
C GLY A 155 29.30 -7.18 -2.02
N VAL A 156 27.99 -7.39 -1.93
CA VAL A 156 26.96 -6.54 -2.57
C VAL A 156 27.10 -5.08 -2.15
N THR A 157 27.23 -4.81 -0.86
CA THR A 157 27.32 -3.43 -0.35
C THR A 157 28.60 -2.74 -0.84
N HIS A 158 29.72 -3.44 -0.81
CA HIS A 158 30.98 -2.93 -1.34
C HIS A 158 30.96 -2.75 -2.86
N ALA A 159 30.26 -3.60 -3.60
CA ALA A 159 30.07 -3.47 -5.04
C ALA A 159 29.30 -2.18 -5.38
N TYR A 160 28.16 -1.91 -4.73
CA TYR A 160 27.43 -0.66 -4.88
C TYR A 160 28.32 0.56 -4.57
N ALA A 161 28.97 0.56 -3.40
CA ALA A 161 29.81 1.68 -2.98
C ALA A 161 31.00 1.91 -3.92
N THR A 162 31.56 0.83 -4.48
CA THR A 162 32.69 0.91 -5.43
C THR A 162 32.23 1.47 -6.77
N ALA A 163 31.12 0.96 -7.32
CA ALA A 163 30.57 1.46 -8.58
C ALA A 163 30.18 2.96 -8.48
N ALA A 164 29.56 3.36 -7.37
CA ALA A 164 29.24 4.76 -7.10
C ALA A 164 30.47 5.66 -7.05
N ARG A 165 31.55 5.21 -6.37
CA ARG A 165 32.84 5.94 -6.32
C ARG A 165 33.49 6.05 -7.70
N MET A 166 33.41 5.00 -8.50
CA MET A 166 33.92 5.03 -9.89
C MET A 166 33.17 6.06 -10.74
N ALA A 167 31.90 6.29 -10.42
CA ALA A 167 31.06 7.31 -11.07
C ALA A 167 31.24 8.72 -10.49
N GLY A 168 32.04 8.92 -9.43
CA GLY A 168 32.38 10.23 -8.88
C GLY A 168 31.83 10.54 -7.48
N ALA A 169 30.96 9.70 -6.92
CA ALA A 169 30.47 9.89 -5.55
C ALA A 169 31.57 9.68 -4.49
N GLN A 170 31.35 10.26 -3.33
CA GLN A 170 32.27 10.13 -2.20
C GLN A 170 31.66 9.21 -1.12
N VAL A 171 32.52 8.37 -0.53
CA VAL A 171 32.15 7.49 0.60
C VAL A 171 33.10 7.78 1.77
N HIS A 172 32.56 8.33 2.83
CA HIS A 172 33.28 8.68 4.05
C HIS A 172 32.88 7.73 5.18
N ARG A 173 33.75 6.76 5.45
CA ARG A 173 33.63 5.84 6.58
C ARG A 173 34.19 6.48 7.85
N ASN A 174 33.80 5.98 9.01
CA ASN A 174 34.20 6.51 10.31
C ASN A 174 33.91 8.02 10.39
N THR A 175 32.73 8.39 9.94
CA THR A 175 32.22 9.78 9.89
C THR A 175 30.77 9.79 10.35
N TRP A 176 30.57 10.19 11.59
CA TRP A 176 29.25 10.14 12.22
C TRP A 176 28.50 11.45 12.00
N ALA A 177 27.36 11.39 11.34
CA ALA A 177 26.37 12.48 11.34
C ALA A 177 25.62 12.46 12.67
N HIS A 178 25.91 13.41 13.53
CA HIS A 178 25.35 13.47 14.89
C HIS A 178 24.26 14.52 15.03
N ASP A 179 24.05 15.40 14.02
CA ASP A 179 22.91 16.32 13.93
C ASP A 179 22.60 16.62 12.47
N VAL A 180 21.33 16.92 12.18
CA VAL A 180 20.84 17.33 10.86
C VAL A 180 19.84 18.47 11.04
N VAL A 181 20.18 19.64 10.54
CA VAL A 181 19.44 20.88 10.81
C VAL A 181 19.00 21.53 9.51
N GLN A 182 17.71 21.85 9.41
CA GLN A 182 17.21 22.63 8.29
C GLN A 182 17.54 24.12 8.45
N ARG A 183 18.12 24.72 7.42
CA ARG A 183 18.47 26.13 7.36
C ARG A 183 17.25 26.98 6.97
N PRO A 184 17.26 28.28 7.28
CA PRO A 184 16.19 29.19 6.85
C PRO A 184 16.05 29.34 5.32
N ASP A 185 17.11 29.03 4.55
CA ASP A 185 17.10 29.03 3.09
C ASP A 185 16.58 27.72 2.48
N GLY A 186 16.19 26.76 3.34
CA GLY A 186 15.63 25.46 2.94
C GLY A 186 16.66 24.38 2.67
N LEU A 187 17.97 24.70 2.72
CA LEU A 187 19.04 23.70 2.67
C LEU A 187 19.17 22.97 4.01
N TRP A 188 19.99 21.92 4.03
CA TRP A 188 20.25 21.10 5.20
C TRP A 188 21.72 21.15 5.58
N ASP A 189 22.01 21.33 6.87
CA ASP A 189 23.33 21.15 7.42
C ASP A 189 23.44 19.78 8.10
N VAL A 190 24.26 18.90 7.55
CA VAL A 190 24.61 17.59 8.15
C VAL A 190 25.88 17.79 8.97
N VAL A 191 25.73 17.73 10.29
CA VAL A 191 26.81 18.01 11.23
C VAL A 191 27.53 16.73 11.60
N THR A 192 28.85 16.71 11.43
CA THR A 192 29.70 15.56 11.77
C THR A 192 30.82 16.00 12.71
N GLU A 193 31.50 15.04 13.36
CA GLU A 193 32.68 15.31 14.14
C GLU A 193 33.90 15.83 13.33
N ARG A 194 33.79 15.79 11.98
CA ARG A 194 34.80 16.22 11.03
C ARG A 194 34.51 17.52 10.34
N GLY A 195 33.32 18.10 10.55
CA GLY A 195 32.83 19.32 9.92
C GLY A 195 31.37 19.20 9.52
N THR A 196 30.81 20.28 8.99
CA THR A 196 29.43 20.35 8.52
C THR A 196 29.38 20.33 7.01
N ILE A 197 28.44 19.59 6.43
CA ILE A 197 28.18 19.53 4.99
C ILE A 197 26.80 20.17 4.74
N THR A 198 26.75 21.24 3.97
CA THR A 198 25.49 21.84 3.53
C THR A 198 25.01 21.14 2.25
N CYS A 199 23.77 20.69 2.19
CA CYS A 199 23.22 19.98 1.03
C CYS A 199 21.78 20.40 0.71
N GLU A 200 21.37 20.17 -0.56
CA GLU A 200 20.00 20.38 -1.00
C GLU A 200 19.10 19.27 -0.51
N HIS A 201 19.62 18.06 -0.50
CA HIS A 201 18.93 16.85 -0.11
C HIS A 201 19.76 16.02 0.85
N PHE A 202 19.10 15.38 1.82
CA PHE A 202 19.69 14.26 2.51
C PHE A 202 18.74 13.06 2.54
N VAL A 203 19.32 11.85 2.57
CA VAL A 203 18.57 10.59 2.59
C VAL A 203 18.91 9.85 3.87
N ASN A 204 17.93 9.61 4.71
CA ASN A 204 18.09 8.80 5.91
C ASN A 204 18.02 7.31 5.53
N CYS A 205 19.16 6.68 5.42
CA CYS A 205 19.37 5.24 5.23
C CYS A 205 19.96 4.60 6.49
N GLY A 206 19.68 5.15 7.67
CA GLY A 206 20.33 4.83 8.95
C GLY A 206 20.04 3.43 9.49
N GLY A 207 19.17 2.62 8.85
CA GLY A 207 18.87 1.25 9.26
C GLY A 207 18.44 1.20 10.72
N LEU A 208 19.23 0.54 11.58
CA LEU A 208 18.98 0.48 13.03
C LEU A 208 18.89 1.86 13.71
N TRP A 209 19.55 2.87 13.16
CA TRP A 209 19.56 4.26 13.66
C TRP A 209 18.68 5.21 12.87
N ALA A 210 17.89 4.71 11.93
CA ALA A 210 17.05 5.61 11.10
C ALA A 210 16.05 6.41 11.92
N ARG A 211 15.51 5.84 13.00
CA ARG A 211 14.63 6.53 13.93
C ARG A 211 15.37 7.69 14.66
N GLU A 212 16.57 7.43 15.11
CA GLU A 212 17.42 8.42 15.77
C GLU A 212 17.81 9.57 14.84
N VAL A 213 18.15 9.27 13.58
CA VAL A 213 18.39 10.29 12.55
C VAL A 213 17.12 11.08 12.25
N GLY A 214 15.95 10.43 12.19
CA GLY A 214 14.66 11.11 12.06
C GLY A 214 14.40 12.10 13.21
N ARG A 215 14.71 11.70 14.44
CA ARG A 215 14.57 12.56 15.64
C ARG A 215 15.43 13.82 15.60
N MET A 216 16.65 13.78 14.99
CA MET A 216 17.45 14.98 14.75
C MET A 216 16.68 16.02 13.93
N CYS A 217 15.79 15.57 13.05
CA CYS A 217 14.95 16.44 12.21
C CYS A 217 13.52 16.63 12.76
N GLY A 218 13.27 16.20 14.01
CA GLY A 218 11.97 16.35 14.67
C GLY A 218 10.86 15.40 14.19
N ILE A 219 11.21 14.27 13.55
CA ILE A 219 10.24 13.25 13.15
C ILE A 219 10.48 11.92 13.89
N GLU A 220 9.39 11.22 14.20
CA GLU A 220 9.43 9.86 14.71
C GLU A 220 9.06 8.90 13.58
N LEU A 221 10.04 8.12 13.12
CA LEU A 221 9.80 7.13 12.07
C LEU A 221 9.18 5.85 12.67
N PRO A 222 8.13 5.27 12.08
CA PRO A 222 7.47 4.08 12.60
C PRO A 222 8.26 2.81 12.23
N ILE A 223 9.45 2.68 12.78
CA ILE A 223 10.31 1.51 12.61
C ILE A 223 10.83 1.04 13.95
N LEU A 224 11.00 -0.27 14.08
CA LEU A 224 11.56 -0.90 15.27
C LEU A 224 12.48 -2.04 14.86
N ALA A 225 13.60 -2.18 15.57
CA ALA A 225 14.48 -3.32 15.41
C ALA A 225 13.98 -4.51 16.24
N MET A 226 14.04 -5.70 15.64
CA MET A 226 13.74 -6.97 16.29
C MET A 226 15.00 -7.82 16.36
N GLU A 227 15.15 -8.59 17.44
CA GLU A 227 16.14 -9.66 17.46
C GLU A 227 15.72 -10.75 16.49
N HIS A 228 16.67 -11.27 15.74
CA HIS A 228 16.45 -12.35 14.80
C HIS A 228 17.59 -13.35 14.83
N MET A 229 17.24 -14.61 14.85
CA MET A 229 18.21 -15.68 14.96
C MET A 229 18.19 -16.64 13.80
N TYR A 230 19.38 -17.09 13.45
CA TYR A 230 19.56 -18.31 12.66
C TYR A 230 20.75 -19.09 13.21
N LEU A 231 20.77 -20.38 12.98
CA LEU A 231 21.87 -21.24 13.35
C LEU A 231 22.61 -21.76 12.10
N LEU A 232 23.87 -22.06 12.29
CA LEU A 232 24.71 -22.78 11.36
C LEU A 232 25.07 -24.12 11.97
N THR A 233 24.87 -25.20 11.22
CA THR A 233 25.30 -26.53 11.65
C THR A 233 26.80 -26.72 11.41
N GLU A 234 27.39 -27.72 12.05
CA GLU A 234 28.64 -28.30 11.59
C GLU A 234 28.46 -28.93 10.20
N GLU A 235 29.56 -29.36 9.58
CA GLU A 235 29.52 -30.08 8.29
C GLU A 235 28.72 -31.38 8.45
N ILE A 236 27.80 -31.63 7.48
CA ILE A 236 26.91 -32.79 7.45
C ILE A 236 27.35 -33.66 6.28
N PRO A 237 28.07 -34.74 6.51
CA PRO A 237 28.59 -35.57 5.41
C PRO A 237 27.48 -36.17 4.51
N GLU A 238 26.32 -36.38 5.07
CA GLU A 238 25.17 -36.99 4.41
C GLU A 238 24.59 -36.14 3.27
N ILE A 239 24.72 -34.82 3.34
CA ILE A 239 24.27 -33.91 2.27
C ILE A 239 25.29 -33.71 1.16
N ARG A 240 26.49 -34.26 1.28
CA ARG A 240 27.58 -34.07 0.32
C ARG A 240 27.21 -34.46 -1.11
N PRO A 241 26.52 -35.60 -1.37
CA PRO A 241 26.10 -35.94 -2.72
C PRO A 241 25.12 -34.92 -3.33
N TRP A 242 24.22 -34.36 -2.52
CA TRP A 242 23.30 -33.29 -2.93
C TRP A 242 24.03 -31.99 -3.21
N LEU A 243 24.99 -31.60 -2.37
CA LEU A 243 25.82 -30.41 -2.62
C LEU A 243 26.62 -30.55 -3.91
N ASP A 244 27.23 -31.72 -4.14
CA ASP A 244 28.01 -31.96 -5.36
C ASP A 244 27.11 -31.92 -6.63
N ALA A 245 25.85 -32.38 -6.53
CA ALA A 245 24.88 -32.33 -7.62
C ALA A 245 24.36 -30.91 -7.90
N THR A 246 24.38 -30.02 -6.89
CA THR A 246 23.90 -28.63 -6.96
C THR A 246 25.03 -27.59 -7.02
N GLY A 247 26.21 -27.97 -7.47
CA GLY A 247 27.36 -27.06 -7.63
C GLY A 247 28.00 -26.58 -6.33
N GLY A 248 27.69 -27.23 -5.22
CA GLY A 248 28.28 -26.93 -3.90
C GLY A 248 27.43 -26.01 -3.00
N TYR A 249 26.30 -25.49 -3.51
CA TYR A 249 25.50 -24.45 -2.81
C TYR A 249 24.15 -24.94 -2.30
N GLY A 250 23.68 -26.12 -2.74
CA GLY A 250 22.36 -26.65 -2.38
C GLY A 250 21.20 -25.79 -2.88
N ILE A 251 19.99 -26.27 -2.65
CA ILE A 251 18.74 -25.56 -2.96
C ILE A 251 18.13 -25.07 -1.64
N GLY A 252 17.65 -23.82 -1.60
CA GLY A 252 16.98 -23.26 -0.43
C GLY A 252 15.55 -23.80 -0.25
N ALA A 253 15.07 -23.82 0.98
CA ALA A 253 13.66 -24.10 1.28
C ALA A 253 13.09 -23.12 2.29
N VAL A 254 11.80 -22.79 2.12
CA VAL A 254 10.98 -22.09 3.10
C VAL A 254 9.82 -23.03 3.47
N ASP A 255 9.78 -23.36 4.74
CA ASP A 255 8.67 -24.10 5.34
C ASP A 255 7.85 -23.12 6.16
N PHE A 256 6.73 -22.69 5.60
CA PHE A 256 5.89 -21.66 6.21
C PHE A 256 5.18 -22.15 7.47
N GLY A 257 4.67 -23.42 7.46
CA GLY A 257 4.01 -23.99 8.61
C GLY A 257 4.96 -24.24 9.78
N GLY A 258 6.22 -24.57 9.47
CA GLY A 258 7.29 -24.72 10.45
C GLY A 258 7.89 -23.39 10.93
N GLU A 259 7.55 -22.27 10.29
CA GLU A 259 8.14 -20.93 10.55
C GLU A 259 9.67 -20.91 10.38
N ILE A 260 10.18 -21.71 9.43
CA ILE A 260 11.62 -21.89 9.19
C ILE A 260 12.01 -21.70 7.74
N TYR A 261 13.24 -21.27 7.52
CA TYR A 261 13.89 -21.30 6.22
C TYR A 261 15.26 -21.97 6.34
N THR A 262 15.66 -22.67 5.28
CA THR A 262 16.92 -23.42 5.27
C THR A 262 17.65 -23.29 3.95
N ARG A 263 18.99 -23.33 3.99
CA ARG A 263 19.86 -23.44 2.83
C ARG A 263 21.20 -24.07 3.22
N ALA A 264 21.95 -24.48 2.22
CA ALA A 264 23.30 -24.95 2.47
C ALA A 264 24.25 -23.79 2.86
N GLU A 265 25.18 -24.08 3.77
CA GLU A 265 26.23 -23.14 4.20
C GLU A 265 27.49 -23.90 4.64
N ALA A 266 28.60 -23.70 3.93
CA ALA A 266 29.93 -24.22 4.29
C ALA A 266 29.94 -25.75 4.61
N GLY A 267 29.27 -26.56 3.81
CA GLY A 267 29.21 -28.01 3.98
C GLY A 267 28.18 -28.51 5.01
N GLY A 268 27.51 -27.62 5.72
CA GLY A 268 26.38 -27.86 6.59
C GLY A 268 25.15 -27.12 6.09
N LEU A 269 24.21 -26.82 7.00
CA LEU A 269 22.98 -26.11 6.74
C LEU A 269 22.85 -24.86 7.62
N LEU A 270 22.23 -23.83 7.08
CA LEU A 270 21.70 -22.69 7.80
C LEU A 270 20.21 -22.97 8.06
N LEU A 271 19.75 -22.74 9.30
CA LEU A 271 18.36 -22.76 9.68
C LEU A 271 18.01 -21.44 10.35
N GLY A 272 17.12 -20.67 9.74
CA GLY A 272 16.58 -19.43 10.32
C GLY A 272 15.09 -19.58 10.65
N THR A 273 14.58 -18.72 11.53
CA THR A 273 13.19 -18.80 12.03
C THR A 273 12.63 -17.42 12.27
N TYR A 274 11.29 -17.32 12.25
CA TYR A 274 10.53 -16.17 12.71
C TYR A 274 9.63 -16.61 13.86
N GLU A 275 10.25 -16.68 15.03
CA GLU A 275 9.62 -17.22 16.22
C GLU A 275 8.46 -16.36 16.75
N GLN A 276 7.41 -17.00 17.26
CA GLN A 276 6.23 -16.35 17.84
C GLN A 276 6.59 -15.52 19.09
N ALA A 277 7.54 -15.99 19.91
CA ALA A 277 8.05 -15.29 21.08
C ALA A 277 9.08 -14.21 20.70
N CYS A 278 8.72 -13.31 19.79
CA CYS A 278 9.60 -12.30 19.24
C CYS A 278 10.03 -11.26 20.29
N VAL A 279 11.24 -10.73 20.14
CA VAL A 279 11.83 -9.76 21.07
C VAL A 279 12.22 -8.48 20.34
N PRO A 280 11.62 -7.33 20.67
CA PRO A 280 12.06 -6.05 20.15
C PRO A 280 13.42 -5.66 20.77
N TRP A 281 14.29 -5.10 19.94
CA TRP A 281 15.59 -4.61 20.36
C TRP A 281 15.63 -3.09 20.33
N SER A 282 16.20 -2.46 21.38
CA SER A 282 16.38 -1.01 21.47
C SER A 282 15.11 -0.19 21.26
N GLU A 283 14.04 -0.52 22.00
CA GLU A 283 12.71 0.09 21.85
C GLU A 283 12.71 1.63 22.00
N ARG A 284 13.59 2.18 22.84
CA ARG A 284 13.64 3.64 23.11
C ARG A 284 14.69 4.36 22.29
N GLU A 285 15.90 3.85 22.26
CA GLU A 285 17.05 4.46 21.60
C GLU A 285 18.07 3.38 21.21
N THR A 286 18.51 3.44 19.97
CA THR A 286 19.54 2.53 19.46
C THR A 286 20.91 3.00 19.95
N PRO A 287 21.68 2.13 20.66
CA PRO A 287 22.98 2.54 21.20
C PRO A 287 23.95 2.94 20.07
N TRP A 288 24.54 4.13 20.18
CA TRP A 288 25.46 4.65 19.17
C TRP A 288 26.82 3.94 19.15
N ASP A 289 27.16 3.22 20.20
CA ASP A 289 28.39 2.40 20.28
C ASP A 289 28.21 0.98 19.72
N PHE A 290 26.99 0.55 19.44
CA PHE A 290 26.71 -0.73 18.77
C PHE A 290 27.18 -0.70 17.31
N GLY A 291 27.65 -1.83 16.79
CA GLY A 291 28.05 -2.00 15.39
C GLY A 291 29.03 -3.15 15.21
N SER A 292 28.83 -3.99 14.22
CA SER A 292 29.57 -5.24 13.99
C SER A 292 29.59 -6.14 15.22
N GLN A 293 28.46 -6.22 15.91
CA GLN A 293 28.26 -7.00 17.13
C GLN A 293 27.03 -7.87 16.99
N LEU A 294 27.05 -9.03 17.60
CA LEU A 294 25.91 -9.93 17.74
C LEU A 294 25.32 -9.80 19.14
N LEU A 295 24.06 -10.12 19.26
CA LEU A 295 23.36 -10.27 20.54
C LEU A 295 23.61 -11.68 21.11
N ALA A 296 23.31 -11.88 22.37
CA ALA A 296 23.40 -13.20 22.98
C ALA A 296 22.40 -14.17 22.32
N PRO A 297 22.79 -15.40 22.00
CA PRO A 297 21.86 -16.40 21.47
C PRO A 297 20.87 -16.83 22.54
N ASP A 298 19.62 -17.10 22.12
CA ASP A 298 18.55 -17.61 22.97
C ASP A 298 17.97 -18.89 22.35
N LEU A 299 18.55 -20.04 22.74
CA LEU A 299 18.13 -21.34 22.21
C LEU A 299 16.76 -21.77 22.74
N GLU A 300 16.33 -21.30 23.92
CA GLU A 300 15.01 -21.61 24.45
C GLU A 300 13.92 -20.99 23.56
N ARG A 301 14.14 -19.79 23.05
CA ARG A 301 13.24 -19.12 22.11
C ARG A 301 13.19 -19.82 20.74
N LEU A 302 14.31 -20.42 20.31
CA LEU A 302 14.36 -21.20 19.06
C LEU A 302 13.78 -22.61 19.19
N ALA A 303 13.66 -23.15 20.40
CA ALA A 303 13.32 -24.55 20.62
C ALA A 303 12.02 -25.02 19.92
N PRO A 304 10.93 -24.25 19.86
CA PRO A 304 9.72 -24.64 19.11
C PRO A 304 10.00 -24.87 17.61
N SER A 305 10.66 -23.92 16.96
CA SER A 305 11.00 -24.02 15.53
C SER A 305 12.02 -25.13 15.25
N LEU A 306 12.97 -25.36 16.17
CA LEU A 306 13.90 -26.49 16.05
C LEU A 306 13.19 -27.84 16.16
N ALA A 307 12.17 -27.96 17.01
CA ALA A 307 11.37 -29.19 17.11
C ALA A 307 10.69 -29.53 15.78
N VAL A 308 10.08 -28.53 15.13
CA VAL A 308 9.48 -28.69 13.81
C VAL A 308 10.54 -28.99 12.74
N ALA A 309 11.70 -28.32 12.81
CA ALA A 309 12.80 -28.60 11.88
C ALA A 309 13.29 -30.06 11.99
N PHE A 310 13.33 -30.64 13.19
CA PHE A 310 13.70 -32.05 13.39
C PHE A 310 12.64 -33.03 12.85
N GLU A 311 11.39 -32.62 12.83
CA GLU A 311 10.29 -33.41 12.30
C GLU A 311 10.24 -33.35 10.76
N HIS A 312 10.30 -32.14 10.19
CA HIS A 312 10.18 -31.92 8.74
C HIS A 312 11.48 -32.22 7.99
N PHE A 313 12.62 -32.02 8.65
CA PHE A 313 13.98 -32.23 8.10
C PHE A 313 14.87 -32.95 9.12
N PRO A 314 14.72 -34.29 9.31
CA PRO A 314 15.36 -35.05 10.39
C PRO A 314 16.89 -34.96 10.39
N ILE A 315 17.49 -34.58 9.28
CA ILE A 315 18.94 -34.38 9.18
C ILE A 315 19.49 -33.34 10.20
N TYR A 316 18.66 -32.44 10.69
CA TYR A 316 19.02 -31.50 11.73
C TYR A 316 19.17 -32.13 13.11
N ALA A 317 18.47 -33.23 13.39
CA ALA A 317 18.48 -33.86 14.70
C ALA A 317 19.85 -34.41 15.11
N ASP A 318 20.65 -34.83 14.12
CA ASP A 318 21.99 -35.40 14.32
C ASP A 318 23.12 -34.40 14.05
N ALA A 319 22.79 -33.19 13.59
CA ALA A 319 23.76 -32.17 13.25
C ALA A 319 24.24 -31.39 14.49
N GLY A 320 25.55 -31.22 14.62
CA GLY A 320 26.12 -30.30 15.62
C GLY A 320 25.84 -28.83 15.28
N ILE A 321 25.66 -27.98 16.27
CA ILE A 321 25.53 -26.53 16.08
C ILE A 321 26.93 -25.90 16.07
N ARG A 322 27.36 -25.34 14.94
CA ARG A 322 28.60 -24.61 14.80
C ARG A 322 28.50 -23.20 15.40
N GLN A 323 27.42 -22.52 15.13
CA GLN A 323 27.21 -21.14 15.57
C GLN A 323 25.72 -20.77 15.56
N VAL A 324 25.31 -19.93 16.51
CA VAL A 324 24.02 -19.22 16.47
C VAL A 324 24.32 -17.74 16.27
N ILE A 325 23.67 -17.16 15.29
CA ILE A 325 23.71 -15.74 14.99
C ILE A 325 22.43 -15.12 15.53
N ASN A 326 22.55 -14.16 16.46
CA ASN A 326 21.44 -13.31 16.89
C ASN A 326 21.80 -11.88 16.55
N GLY A 327 21.06 -11.26 15.63
CA GLY A 327 21.35 -9.93 15.14
C GLY A 327 20.08 -9.09 14.97
N PRO A 328 20.15 -7.78 15.32
CA PRO A 328 18.98 -6.93 15.17
C PRO A 328 18.80 -6.46 13.72
N PHE A 329 17.55 -6.40 13.25
CA PHE A 329 17.19 -5.72 12.00
C PHE A 329 15.81 -5.10 12.07
N THR A 330 15.50 -4.15 11.16
CA THR A 330 14.39 -3.22 11.29
C THR A 330 13.15 -3.68 10.54
N PHE A 331 11.99 -3.40 11.15
CA PHE A 331 10.66 -3.59 10.60
C PHE A 331 9.83 -2.31 10.67
N ALA A 332 8.93 -2.13 9.71
CA ALA A 332 7.81 -1.23 9.80
C ALA A 332 6.55 -1.95 10.32
N PRO A 333 5.49 -1.24 10.75
CA PRO A 333 4.25 -1.86 11.25
C PRO A 333 3.58 -2.83 10.30
N ASP A 334 3.67 -2.60 8.99
CA ASP A 334 3.13 -3.44 7.92
C ASP A 334 4.18 -4.33 7.24
N GLY A 335 5.44 -4.28 7.68
CA GLY A 335 6.53 -5.06 7.12
C GLY A 335 7.06 -4.57 5.77
N ASN A 336 6.47 -3.56 5.15
CA ASN A 336 6.94 -2.98 3.89
C ASN A 336 8.02 -1.92 4.12
N PRO A 337 8.92 -1.68 3.16
CA PRO A 337 9.87 -0.58 3.20
C PRO A 337 9.22 0.77 3.52
N VAL A 338 9.96 1.66 4.17
CA VAL A 338 9.55 3.04 4.45
C VAL A 338 10.45 3.96 3.62
N ILE A 339 9.93 4.42 2.47
CA ILE A 339 10.71 5.19 1.49
C ILE A 339 9.99 6.47 1.05
N GLY A 340 10.74 7.41 0.52
CA GLY A 340 10.20 8.61 -0.12
C GLY A 340 10.43 9.90 0.63
N PRO A 341 9.85 11.03 0.15
CA PRO A 341 10.01 12.35 0.74
C PRO A 341 9.18 12.50 2.02
N VAL A 342 9.78 13.12 3.02
CA VAL A 342 9.12 13.35 4.31
C VAL A 342 8.14 14.52 4.21
N ARG A 343 6.93 14.34 4.73
CA ARG A 343 5.88 15.36 4.78
C ARG A 343 6.37 16.63 5.51
N GLY A 344 6.24 17.78 4.87
CA GLY A 344 6.55 19.09 5.45
C GLY A 344 8.05 19.41 5.54
N GLN A 345 8.94 18.56 5.08
CA GLN A 345 10.41 18.72 5.13
C GLN A 345 11.04 18.57 3.74
N ARG A 346 11.01 19.64 2.96
CA ARG A 346 11.59 19.62 1.61
C ARG A 346 13.08 19.22 1.65
N GLY A 347 13.48 18.31 0.78
CA GLY A 347 14.86 17.81 0.69
C GLY A 347 15.21 16.71 1.70
N HIS A 348 14.30 16.37 2.64
CA HIS A 348 14.45 15.23 3.53
C HIS A 348 13.80 13.99 2.92
N TRP A 349 14.61 12.94 2.73
CA TRP A 349 14.19 11.66 2.17
C TRP A 349 14.50 10.53 3.14
N VAL A 350 13.71 9.48 3.10
CA VAL A 350 13.93 8.28 3.91
C VAL A 350 13.97 7.03 3.03
N ALA A 351 14.85 6.10 3.37
CA ALA A 351 14.90 4.75 2.81
C ALA A 351 15.34 3.79 3.93
N CYS A 352 14.36 3.36 4.72
CA CYS A 352 14.59 2.57 5.94
C CYS A 352 13.47 1.54 6.13
N GLY A 353 13.52 0.74 7.19
CA GLY A 353 12.58 -0.36 7.39
C GLY A 353 12.60 -1.41 6.28
N VAL A 354 13.68 -1.46 5.49
CA VAL A 354 13.85 -2.42 4.39
C VAL A 354 14.33 -3.73 4.98
N MET A 355 13.37 -4.54 5.42
CA MET A 355 13.62 -5.79 6.14
C MET A 355 14.44 -6.77 5.31
N ALA A 356 14.02 -7.07 4.09
CA ALA A 356 14.72 -7.96 3.17
C ALA A 356 15.70 -7.18 2.28
N GLY A 357 16.67 -6.46 2.89
CA GLY A 357 17.54 -5.50 2.21
C GLY A 357 18.30 -6.07 1.02
N LEU A 358 18.63 -7.36 1.02
CA LEU A 358 19.34 -8.01 -0.09
C LEU A 358 18.42 -8.42 -1.23
N SER A 359 17.12 -8.63 -0.97
CA SER A 359 16.13 -8.84 -2.03
C SER A 359 15.54 -7.52 -2.55
N GLN A 360 15.44 -6.47 -1.73
CA GLN A 360 14.68 -5.25 -2.02
C GLN A 360 15.56 -4.02 -2.27
N GLY A 361 16.79 -4.00 -1.72
CA GLY A 361 17.61 -2.79 -1.65
C GLY A 361 17.99 -2.19 -3.00
N GLY A 362 18.15 -3.01 -4.04
CA GLY A 362 18.40 -2.53 -5.40
C GLY A 362 17.22 -1.73 -5.96
N GLY A 363 16.00 -2.30 -5.87
CA GLY A 363 14.78 -1.64 -6.31
C GLY A 363 14.43 -0.40 -5.50
N VAL A 364 14.68 -0.44 -4.17
CA VAL A 364 14.54 0.74 -3.30
C VAL A 364 15.48 1.85 -3.75
N GLY A 365 16.76 1.53 -3.99
CA GLY A 365 17.74 2.51 -4.46
C GLY A 365 17.35 3.13 -5.80
N LEU A 366 16.88 2.32 -6.75
CA LEU A 366 16.40 2.81 -8.04
C LEU A 366 15.18 3.72 -7.90
N SER A 367 14.18 3.29 -7.13
CA SER A 367 12.97 4.10 -6.90
C SER A 367 13.30 5.44 -6.25
N MET A 368 14.19 5.45 -5.26
CA MET A 368 14.64 6.68 -4.59
C MET A 368 15.37 7.61 -5.56
N ALA A 369 16.31 7.09 -6.35
CA ALA A 369 17.05 7.89 -7.32
C ALA A 369 16.14 8.50 -8.37
N ASN A 370 15.23 7.70 -8.94
CA ASN A 370 14.25 8.20 -9.91
C ASN A 370 13.36 9.28 -9.30
N TRP A 371 12.82 9.01 -8.09
CA TRP A 371 11.93 9.96 -7.42
C TRP A 371 12.62 11.29 -7.12
N MET A 372 13.87 11.25 -6.63
CA MET A 372 14.65 12.45 -6.32
C MET A 372 15.03 13.25 -7.56
N THR A 373 15.32 12.58 -8.68
CA THR A 373 15.85 13.24 -9.88
C THR A 373 14.78 13.65 -10.89
N SER A 374 13.68 12.89 -10.99
CA SER A 374 12.59 13.13 -11.96
C SER A 374 11.24 13.44 -11.33
N GLY A 375 11.06 13.19 -10.03
CA GLY A 375 9.76 13.33 -9.34
C GLY A 375 8.85 12.12 -9.45
N ASP A 376 9.26 11.06 -10.16
CA ASP A 376 8.53 9.80 -10.32
C ASP A 376 9.41 8.63 -9.89
N PRO A 377 8.96 7.75 -8.96
CA PRO A 377 9.77 6.62 -8.51
C PRO A 377 10.02 5.54 -9.58
N GLY A 378 9.27 5.54 -10.69
CA GLY A 378 9.38 4.54 -11.76
C GLY A 378 8.72 3.20 -11.46
N PHE A 379 8.31 2.96 -10.23
CA PHE A 379 7.55 1.81 -9.76
C PHE A 379 6.31 2.26 -9.01
N ASP A 380 5.36 1.36 -8.81
CA ASP A 380 4.28 1.59 -7.87
C ASP A 380 4.79 1.37 -6.44
N VAL A 381 5.20 2.45 -5.80
CA VAL A 381 5.72 2.43 -4.42
C VAL A 381 4.70 2.94 -3.40
N TRP A 382 3.42 3.04 -3.78
CA TRP A 382 2.36 3.54 -2.90
C TRP A 382 2.35 2.84 -1.54
N GLY A 383 2.37 1.50 -1.51
CA GLY A 383 2.39 0.69 -0.30
C GLY A 383 3.71 0.78 0.51
N MET A 384 4.70 1.53 0.01
CA MET A 384 6.01 1.72 0.64
C MET A 384 6.29 3.19 0.99
N ASP A 385 5.46 4.13 0.49
CA ASP A 385 5.63 5.57 0.75
C ASP A 385 5.53 5.87 2.25
N VAL A 386 6.49 6.62 2.80
CA VAL A 386 6.50 7.04 4.20
C VAL A 386 5.22 7.80 4.59
N ALA A 387 4.60 8.49 3.65
CA ALA A 387 3.37 9.25 3.87
C ALA A 387 2.11 8.39 4.15
N ARG A 388 2.18 7.04 4.01
CA ARG A 388 1.12 6.14 4.45
C ARG A 388 0.96 6.10 5.97
N PHE A 389 2.00 6.54 6.68
CA PHE A 389 1.98 6.68 8.14
C PHE A 389 1.71 8.13 8.53
N GLY A 390 0.88 8.32 9.54
CA GLY A 390 0.53 9.62 10.10
C GLY A 390 1.01 9.80 11.54
N ASP A 391 0.65 10.91 12.15
CA ASP A 391 1.00 11.24 13.54
C ASP A 391 0.37 10.25 14.56
N TRP A 392 -0.57 9.43 14.12
CA TRP A 392 -1.18 8.35 14.87
C TRP A 392 -0.24 7.14 15.09
N THR A 393 0.85 7.01 14.32
CA THR A 393 1.86 5.94 14.47
C THR A 393 2.82 6.23 15.63
N THR A 394 2.29 6.19 16.84
CA THR A 394 3.09 6.38 18.06
C THR A 394 4.12 5.26 18.25
N PRO A 395 5.16 5.43 19.08
CA PRO A 395 6.10 4.36 19.41
C PRO A 395 5.41 3.11 19.97
N SER A 396 4.33 3.26 20.77
CA SER A 396 3.56 2.13 21.30
C SER A 396 2.80 1.39 20.21
N TYR A 397 2.19 2.09 19.27
CA TYR A 397 1.56 1.50 18.09
C TYR A 397 2.58 0.75 17.24
N THR A 398 3.69 1.41 16.91
CA THR A 398 4.79 0.82 16.13
C THR A 398 5.29 -0.47 16.79
N ARG A 399 5.52 -0.45 18.11
CA ARG A 399 5.95 -1.64 18.85
C ARG A 399 4.95 -2.79 18.70
N ALA A 400 3.68 -2.55 18.98
CA ALA A 400 2.66 -3.58 18.92
C ALA A 400 2.51 -4.18 17.52
N LYS A 401 2.44 -3.33 16.48
CA LYS A 401 2.30 -3.77 15.10
C LYS A 401 3.55 -4.45 14.55
N VAL A 402 4.75 -3.98 14.90
CA VAL A 402 5.99 -4.64 14.48
C VAL A 402 6.13 -6.02 15.11
N MET A 403 5.78 -6.17 16.39
CA MET A 403 5.79 -7.49 17.04
C MET A 403 4.79 -8.44 16.38
N GLU A 404 3.57 -7.99 16.10
CA GLU A 404 2.55 -8.76 15.39
C GLU A 404 3.02 -9.14 13.98
N ASN A 405 3.59 -8.21 13.23
CA ASN A 405 4.10 -8.47 11.88
C ASN A 405 5.27 -9.47 11.88
N TYR A 406 6.20 -9.35 12.84
CA TYR A 406 7.32 -10.28 12.98
C TYR A 406 6.84 -11.70 13.30
N SER A 407 6.02 -11.87 14.34
CA SER A 407 5.53 -13.19 14.76
C SER A 407 4.62 -13.85 13.72
N ARG A 408 4.03 -13.07 12.82
CA ARG A 408 3.18 -13.58 11.72
C ARG A 408 3.89 -13.60 10.37
N ARG A 409 5.22 -13.48 10.35
CA ARG A 409 5.97 -13.36 9.09
C ARG A 409 5.72 -14.52 8.12
N PHE A 410 5.55 -15.71 8.64
CA PHE A 410 5.25 -16.91 7.86
C PHE A 410 3.78 -17.33 7.89
N SER A 411 2.94 -16.65 8.67
CA SER A 411 1.51 -16.89 8.64
C SER A 411 0.90 -16.45 7.31
N ILE A 412 -0.21 -17.07 6.93
CA ILE A 412 -1.01 -16.60 5.79
C ILE A 412 -1.61 -15.24 6.17
N SER A 413 -1.50 -14.27 5.25
CA SER A 413 -2.33 -13.08 5.28
C SER A 413 -3.55 -13.34 4.41
N PHE A 414 -4.66 -13.69 5.03
CA PHE A 414 -5.90 -13.92 4.32
C PHE A 414 -6.49 -12.62 3.81
N PRO A 415 -7.21 -12.65 2.69
CA PRO A 415 -8.03 -11.53 2.28
C PRO A 415 -8.98 -11.12 3.42
N ASN A 416 -9.11 -9.81 3.62
CA ASN A 416 -10.01 -9.25 4.64
C ASN A 416 -9.65 -9.57 6.11
N GLU A 417 -8.48 -10.11 6.37
CA GLU A 417 -8.00 -10.35 7.72
C GLU A 417 -7.66 -9.03 8.43
N GLU A 418 -8.23 -8.81 9.59
CA GLU A 418 -7.99 -7.65 10.43
C GLU A 418 -7.20 -8.05 11.68
N LEU A 419 -5.96 -7.60 11.76
CA LEU A 419 -5.06 -7.98 12.85
C LEU A 419 -5.32 -7.16 14.12
N PRO A 420 -5.34 -7.80 15.31
CA PRO A 420 -5.83 -7.20 16.56
C PRO A 420 -4.86 -6.23 17.24
N ALA A 421 -3.55 -6.29 16.96
CA ALA A 421 -2.58 -5.47 17.70
C ALA A 421 -2.85 -3.97 17.55
N ALA A 422 -2.67 -3.22 18.63
CA ALA A 422 -2.89 -1.78 18.72
C ALA A 422 -4.30 -1.32 18.32
N ARG A 423 -5.32 -2.14 18.57
CA ARG A 423 -6.73 -1.81 18.28
C ARG A 423 -7.56 -1.90 19.57
N PRO A 424 -8.60 -1.03 19.72
CA PRO A 424 -8.86 0.15 18.89
C PRO A 424 -7.84 1.27 19.17
N LEU A 425 -7.42 2.02 18.14
CA LEU A 425 -6.55 3.19 18.33
C LEU A 425 -7.36 4.50 18.28
N HIS A 426 -8.08 4.72 17.18
CA HIS A 426 -9.00 5.84 17.03
C HIS A 426 -10.40 5.31 16.76
N THR A 427 -11.38 5.89 17.45
CA THR A 427 -12.81 5.59 17.25
C THR A 427 -13.57 6.87 16.94
N SER A 428 -14.63 6.76 16.17
CA SER A 428 -15.56 7.86 15.95
C SER A 428 -16.53 8.00 17.16
N PRO A 429 -17.22 9.12 17.32
CA PRO A 429 -18.23 9.30 18.37
C PRO A 429 -19.40 8.33 18.32
N ILE A 430 -19.62 7.67 17.19
CA ILE A 430 -20.68 6.68 17.03
C ILE A 430 -20.18 5.23 17.14
N TYR A 431 -18.92 5.02 17.51
CA TYR A 431 -18.33 3.70 17.63
C TYR A 431 -19.21 2.75 18.47
N ASP A 432 -19.60 3.17 19.68
CA ASP A 432 -20.43 2.35 20.56
C ASP A 432 -21.81 2.05 19.96
N ARG A 433 -22.37 2.96 19.15
CA ARG A 433 -23.65 2.74 18.44
C ARG A 433 -23.54 1.66 17.36
N LEU A 434 -22.41 1.62 16.68
CA LEU A 434 -22.12 0.63 15.64
C LEU A 434 -21.75 -0.71 16.27
N ASP A 435 -21.05 -0.70 17.41
CA ASP A 435 -20.70 -1.88 18.17
C ASP A 435 -21.97 -2.54 18.76
N ASP A 436 -22.88 -1.76 19.35
CA ASP A 436 -24.20 -2.20 19.79
C ASP A 436 -25.05 -2.80 18.65
N ALA A 437 -24.78 -2.41 17.42
CA ALA A 437 -25.41 -2.97 16.22
C ALA A 437 -24.65 -4.18 15.64
N ASN A 438 -23.72 -4.73 16.39
CA ASN A 438 -22.94 -5.92 16.06
C ASN A 438 -22.00 -5.72 14.85
N ALA A 439 -21.31 -4.56 14.78
CA ALA A 439 -20.34 -4.25 13.73
C ALA A 439 -19.14 -5.19 13.77
N VAL A 440 -18.74 -5.72 12.62
CA VAL A 440 -17.43 -6.34 12.41
C VAL A 440 -16.45 -5.24 11.98
N TRP A 441 -15.38 -5.09 12.74
CA TRP A 441 -14.49 -3.94 12.64
C TRP A 441 -13.25 -4.21 11.81
N GLY A 442 -12.89 -3.24 10.96
CA GLY A 442 -11.57 -3.10 10.35
C GLY A 442 -10.89 -1.82 10.81
N SER A 443 -9.59 -1.72 10.54
CA SER A 443 -8.81 -0.54 10.87
C SER A 443 -8.09 0.00 9.65
N SER A 444 -8.33 1.26 9.32
CA SER A 444 -7.62 1.95 8.26
C SER A 444 -6.93 3.20 8.82
N TYR A 445 -5.61 3.34 8.61
CA TYR A 445 -4.78 4.44 9.15
C TYR A 445 -5.10 4.79 10.63
N GLY A 446 -5.32 3.74 11.42
CA GLY A 446 -5.57 3.83 12.86
C GLY A 446 -7.01 4.14 13.27
N LEU A 447 -7.93 4.35 12.33
CA LEU A 447 -9.36 4.58 12.59
C LEU A 447 -10.14 3.28 12.43
N GLU A 448 -10.92 2.93 13.46
CA GLU A 448 -11.87 1.81 13.40
C GLU A 448 -13.02 2.14 12.45
N THR A 449 -13.36 1.21 11.58
CA THR A 449 -14.40 1.36 10.57
C THR A 449 -15.23 0.09 10.48
N ALA A 450 -16.56 0.20 10.47
CA ALA A 450 -17.45 -0.96 10.31
C ALA A 450 -17.33 -1.55 8.91
N LEU A 451 -16.92 -2.82 8.83
CA LEU A 451 -16.82 -3.57 7.57
C LEU A 451 -18.17 -4.10 7.13
N TRP A 452 -18.94 -4.67 8.04
CA TRP A 452 -20.28 -5.19 7.88
C TRP A 452 -20.93 -5.39 9.25
N PHE A 453 -22.21 -5.72 9.32
CA PHE A 453 -22.94 -5.85 10.56
C PHE A 453 -23.46 -7.27 10.71
N GLN A 454 -22.90 -8.02 11.67
CA GLN A 454 -23.27 -9.40 11.94
C GLN A 454 -24.70 -9.49 12.46
N GLN A 455 -25.36 -10.61 12.19
CA GLN A 455 -26.71 -10.88 12.68
C GLN A 455 -26.77 -10.95 14.20
N ASP A 456 -27.91 -10.54 14.78
CA ASP A 456 -28.12 -10.56 16.23
C ASP A 456 -27.85 -11.95 16.83
N GLY A 457 -27.00 -11.98 17.86
CA GLY A 457 -26.65 -13.18 18.61
C GLY A 457 -25.54 -14.04 17.99
N ALA A 458 -24.98 -13.67 16.84
CA ALA A 458 -23.77 -14.25 16.31
C ALA A 458 -22.56 -13.41 16.72
N GLU A 459 -21.39 -14.03 16.82
CA GLU A 459 -20.13 -13.30 17.11
C GLU A 459 -19.75 -12.39 15.94
N PRO A 460 -19.35 -11.11 16.18
CA PRO A 460 -18.97 -10.17 15.13
C PRO A 460 -17.52 -10.42 14.66
N ILE A 461 -17.29 -11.59 14.09
CA ILE A 461 -15.99 -12.04 13.57
C ILE A 461 -16.17 -12.52 12.13
N GLU A 462 -15.21 -12.20 11.28
CA GLU A 462 -15.14 -12.77 9.93
C GLU A 462 -14.28 -14.05 9.95
N ASP A 463 -14.82 -15.14 9.41
CA ASP A 463 -14.07 -16.38 9.17
C ASP A 463 -13.23 -16.21 7.90
N VAL A 464 -12.00 -15.71 8.07
CA VAL A 464 -11.14 -15.31 6.96
C VAL A 464 -10.71 -16.52 6.12
N THR A 465 -10.79 -16.40 4.81
CA THR A 465 -10.50 -17.46 3.84
C THR A 465 -10.23 -16.86 2.47
N TYR A 466 -9.63 -17.65 1.54
CA TYR A 466 -9.55 -17.28 0.12
C TYR A 466 -10.89 -17.48 -0.63
N HIS A 467 -11.88 -18.03 0.02
CA HIS A 467 -13.21 -18.28 -0.49
C HIS A 467 -14.23 -17.30 0.10
N ARG A 468 -15.51 -17.48 -0.21
CA ARG A 468 -16.59 -16.65 0.38
C ARG A 468 -16.74 -16.96 1.87
N SER A 469 -16.60 -15.95 2.70
CA SER A 469 -16.68 -16.05 4.16
C SER A 469 -18.11 -16.00 4.67
N ASN A 470 -18.28 -16.11 6.00
CA ASN A 470 -19.56 -15.91 6.69
C ASN A 470 -20.16 -14.50 6.49
N ALA A 471 -19.39 -13.53 6.02
CA ALA A 471 -19.88 -12.19 5.66
C ALA A 471 -20.77 -12.18 4.40
N PHE A 472 -20.63 -13.18 3.51
CA PHE A 472 -21.20 -13.13 2.17
C PHE A 472 -22.72 -12.89 2.14
N ASP A 473 -23.49 -13.69 2.87
CA ASP A 473 -24.95 -13.58 2.89
C ASP A 473 -25.43 -12.32 3.63
N VAL A 474 -24.74 -11.92 4.69
CA VAL A 474 -25.08 -10.72 5.47
C VAL A 474 -24.83 -9.45 4.67
N VAL A 475 -23.73 -9.38 3.95
CA VAL A 475 -23.44 -8.27 3.02
C VAL A 475 -24.46 -8.20 1.90
N ALA A 476 -24.95 -9.35 1.40
CA ALA A 476 -26.05 -9.38 0.43
C ALA A 476 -27.33 -8.73 0.97
N GLU A 477 -27.67 -8.98 2.24
CA GLU A 477 -28.83 -8.35 2.90
C GLU A 477 -28.65 -6.84 3.06
N GLU A 478 -27.45 -6.37 3.42
CA GLU A 478 -27.13 -4.94 3.51
C GLU A 478 -27.29 -4.25 2.15
N VAL A 479 -26.70 -4.83 1.08
CA VAL A 479 -26.84 -4.32 -0.29
C VAL A 479 -28.31 -4.26 -0.71
N HIS A 480 -29.08 -5.32 -0.41
CA HIS A 480 -30.51 -5.36 -0.76
C HIS A 480 -31.29 -4.25 -0.03
N ALA A 481 -31.01 -4.01 1.25
CA ALA A 481 -31.64 -2.95 2.04
C ALA A 481 -31.37 -1.57 1.45
N VAL A 482 -30.13 -1.28 1.06
CA VAL A 482 -29.78 0.00 0.39
C VAL A 482 -30.50 0.12 -0.95
N ARG A 483 -30.45 -0.91 -1.80
CA ARG A 483 -31.01 -0.87 -3.16
C ARG A 483 -32.54 -0.76 -3.21
N THR A 484 -33.25 -1.25 -2.18
CA THR A 484 -34.71 -1.25 -2.14
C THR A 484 -35.31 -0.23 -1.17
N GLY A 485 -34.54 0.22 -0.20
CA GLY A 485 -34.98 1.11 0.88
C GLY A 485 -34.02 2.28 1.09
N VAL A 486 -33.38 2.30 2.25
CA VAL A 486 -32.34 3.27 2.61
C VAL A 486 -31.33 2.64 3.56
N GLY A 487 -30.06 2.89 3.31
CA GLY A 487 -28.96 2.53 4.21
C GLY A 487 -28.23 3.74 4.77
N LEU A 488 -27.59 3.57 5.90
CA LEU A 488 -26.71 4.54 6.55
C LEU A 488 -25.31 3.94 6.75
N ILE A 489 -24.28 4.65 6.31
CA ILE A 489 -22.87 4.30 6.55
C ILE A 489 -22.11 5.49 7.11
N GLU A 490 -21.13 5.21 7.95
CA GLU A 490 -20.16 6.21 8.42
C GLU A 490 -19.12 6.51 7.35
N THR A 491 -18.86 7.80 7.08
CA THR A 491 -17.85 8.28 6.12
C THR A 491 -16.80 9.18 6.76
N THR A 492 -16.65 9.11 8.09
CA THR A 492 -15.63 9.86 8.84
C THR A 492 -14.22 9.56 8.36
N GLY A 493 -13.96 8.35 7.90
CA GLY A 493 -12.67 7.86 7.44
C GLY A 493 -12.18 8.46 6.11
N PHE A 494 -13.00 9.14 5.32
CA PHE A 494 -12.52 9.80 4.10
C PHE A 494 -11.73 11.06 4.43
N ALA A 495 -10.67 11.36 3.63
CA ALA A 495 -9.87 12.58 3.77
C ALA A 495 -10.68 13.82 3.39
N LYS A 496 -10.47 14.90 4.15
CA LYS A 496 -11.12 16.19 3.91
C LYS A 496 -10.07 17.31 4.05
N HIS A 497 -9.70 17.88 2.93
CA HIS A 497 -8.74 18.97 2.86
C HIS A 497 -9.50 20.28 2.65
N GLN A 498 -9.36 21.23 3.61
CA GLN A 498 -10.00 22.53 3.54
C GLN A 498 -9.02 23.57 3.03
N PHE A 499 -9.49 24.37 2.07
CA PHE A 499 -8.77 25.53 1.57
C PHE A 499 -9.64 26.78 1.70
N THR A 500 -9.05 27.86 2.21
CA THR A 500 -9.69 29.17 2.34
C THR A 500 -8.70 30.29 1.99
N GLY A 501 -9.19 31.49 1.79
CA GLY A 501 -8.39 32.66 1.48
C GLY A 501 -8.47 33.08 0.00
N PRO A 502 -8.08 34.33 -0.31
CA PRO A 502 -8.25 34.92 -1.65
C PRO A 502 -7.48 34.20 -2.75
N GLY A 503 -6.37 33.54 -2.44
CA GLY A 503 -5.56 32.76 -3.37
C GLY A 503 -5.99 31.31 -3.57
N ALA A 504 -6.90 30.78 -2.72
CA ALA A 504 -7.23 29.37 -2.67
C ALA A 504 -7.79 28.82 -3.99
N ARG A 505 -8.69 29.56 -4.64
CA ARG A 505 -9.26 29.16 -5.94
C ARG A 505 -8.18 29.07 -7.03
N ALA A 506 -7.27 30.04 -7.09
CA ALA A 506 -6.19 30.05 -8.07
C ALA A 506 -5.20 28.90 -7.85
N LEU A 507 -4.87 28.60 -6.60
CA LEU A 507 -4.03 27.45 -6.27
C LEU A 507 -4.71 26.15 -6.69
N LEU A 508 -5.97 25.95 -6.31
CA LEU A 508 -6.72 24.74 -6.66
C LEU A 508 -6.89 24.57 -8.16
N ASP A 509 -7.09 25.66 -8.92
CA ASP A 509 -7.16 25.62 -10.39
C ASP A 509 -5.81 25.24 -11.03
N ARG A 510 -4.68 25.48 -10.35
CA ARG A 510 -3.34 25.05 -10.76
C ARG A 510 -3.05 23.58 -10.39
N VAL A 511 -3.53 23.06 -9.26
CA VAL A 511 -3.18 21.71 -8.80
C VAL A 511 -4.17 20.64 -9.21
N LEU A 512 -5.40 21.01 -9.59
CA LEU A 512 -6.45 20.08 -9.99
C LEU A 512 -6.71 20.16 -11.48
N ALA A 513 -6.86 19.02 -12.12
CA ALA A 513 -7.01 18.92 -13.56
C ALA A 513 -8.41 19.27 -14.07
N ASN A 514 -9.43 19.36 -13.20
CA ASN A 514 -10.76 19.82 -13.59
C ASN A 514 -10.99 21.27 -13.15
N ARG A 515 -12.01 21.91 -13.71
CA ARG A 515 -12.44 23.26 -13.32
C ARG A 515 -12.99 23.24 -11.91
N ILE A 516 -12.61 24.21 -11.13
CA ILE A 516 -13.13 24.37 -9.76
C ILE A 516 -14.62 24.77 -9.84
N PRO A 517 -15.52 24.00 -9.18
CA PRO A 517 -16.96 24.26 -9.28
C PRO A 517 -17.36 25.62 -8.72
N ALA A 518 -18.50 26.12 -9.21
CA ALA A 518 -19.12 27.33 -8.65
C ALA A 518 -19.59 27.07 -7.20
N PRO A 519 -19.78 28.12 -6.39
CA PRO A 519 -20.38 27.98 -5.07
C PRO A 519 -21.69 27.20 -5.07
N GLY A 520 -21.87 26.33 -4.10
CA GLY A 520 -23.01 25.42 -3.99
C GLY A 520 -22.91 24.15 -4.86
N ARG A 521 -21.75 23.90 -5.51
CA ARG A 521 -21.57 22.76 -6.42
C ARG A 521 -20.37 21.90 -6.06
N MET A 522 -20.41 20.65 -6.50
CA MET A 522 -19.33 19.68 -6.44
C MET A 522 -18.92 19.20 -7.83
N ALA A 523 -17.67 18.82 -7.98
CA ALA A 523 -17.12 18.21 -9.20
C ALA A 523 -16.05 17.17 -8.86
N LEU A 524 -15.98 16.09 -9.63
CA LEU A 524 -14.84 15.20 -9.58
C LEU A 524 -13.66 15.89 -10.28
N ALA A 525 -12.49 15.90 -9.63
CA ALA A 525 -11.28 16.56 -10.11
C ALA A 525 -10.05 15.69 -9.86
N PRO A 526 -9.49 15.06 -10.91
CA PRO A 526 -8.22 14.40 -10.82
C PRO A 526 -7.10 15.39 -10.45
N MET A 527 -6.10 14.92 -9.70
CA MET A 527 -4.85 15.61 -9.45
C MET A 527 -3.72 14.82 -10.13
N LEU A 528 -2.83 15.54 -10.81
CA LEU A 528 -1.78 14.92 -11.62
C LEU A 528 -0.39 15.36 -11.14
N ASN A 529 0.60 14.48 -11.31
CA ASN A 529 1.99 14.86 -11.23
C ASN A 529 2.45 15.55 -12.53
N HIS A 530 3.71 15.96 -12.60
CA HIS A 530 4.26 16.66 -13.77
C HIS A 530 4.25 15.80 -15.05
N ASP A 531 4.30 14.47 -14.91
CA ASP A 531 4.26 13.51 -16.02
C ASP A 531 2.83 13.12 -16.43
N GLY A 532 1.81 13.77 -15.84
CA GLY A 532 0.40 13.54 -16.15
C GLY A 532 -0.17 12.27 -15.54
N LYS A 533 0.54 11.64 -14.61
CA LYS A 533 0.05 10.49 -13.86
C LYS A 533 -0.89 10.92 -12.74
N LEU A 534 -1.86 10.06 -12.43
CA LEU A 534 -2.91 10.31 -11.45
C LEU A 534 -2.35 10.19 -10.03
N ILE A 535 -2.35 11.28 -9.27
CA ILE A 535 -1.93 11.31 -7.86
C ILE A 535 -3.05 11.67 -6.90
N GLY A 536 -4.29 11.74 -7.37
CA GLY A 536 -5.51 11.93 -6.57
C GLY A 536 -6.75 11.94 -7.44
N ASP A 537 -7.87 11.54 -6.86
CA ASP A 537 -9.19 11.42 -7.49
C ASP A 537 -10.27 12.08 -6.62
N PHE A 538 -10.20 13.38 -6.50
CA PHE A 538 -11.00 14.12 -5.54
C PHE A 538 -12.41 14.46 -6.00
N THR A 539 -13.32 14.52 -5.03
CA THR A 539 -14.55 15.34 -5.14
C THR A 539 -14.27 16.70 -4.54
N VAL A 540 -14.33 17.75 -5.35
CA VAL A 540 -14.12 19.14 -4.93
C VAL A 540 -15.46 19.83 -4.76
N ALA A 541 -15.66 20.43 -3.60
CA ALA A 541 -16.86 21.19 -3.24
C ALA A 541 -16.51 22.65 -2.96
N THR A 542 -17.32 23.58 -3.47
CA THR A 542 -17.21 25.02 -3.19
C THR A 542 -18.40 25.48 -2.39
N LEU A 543 -18.15 26.04 -1.22
CA LEU A 543 -19.14 26.68 -0.36
C LEU A 543 -18.87 28.18 -0.30
N ALA A 544 -19.90 28.99 -0.36
CA ALA A 544 -19.80 30.42 -0.08
C ALA A 544 -20.28 30.72 1.34
N ASP A 545 -19.64 31.64 2.00
CA ASP A 545 -20.17 32.21 3.24
C ASP A 545 -21.41 33.04 2.91
N PRO A 546 -22.53 32.84 3.59
CA PRO A 546 -23.79 33.55 3.29
C PRO A 546 -23.75 35.02 3.61
N PHE A 547 -22.78 35.52 4.39
CA PHE A 547 -22.71 36.92 4.85
C PHE A 547 -21.75 37.76 4.02
N ASP A 548 -20.58 37.26 3.69
CA ASP A 548 -19.55 38.01 2.97
C ASP A 548 -19.17 37.39 1.61
N GLY A 549 -19.71 36.21 1.29
CA GLY A 549 -19.44 35.52 0.05
C GLY A 549 -18.06 34.84 -0.04
N ALA A 550 -17.30 34.81 1.07
CA ALA A 550 -16.00 34.16 1.09
C ALA A 550 -16.12 32.66 0.75
N GLU A 551 -15.21 32.19 -0.10
CA GLU A 551 -15.24 30.81 -0.55
C GLU A 551 -14.46 29.89 0.38
N THR A 552 -15.06 28.74 0.68
CA THR A 552 -14.43 27.61 1.34
C THR A 552 -14.47 26.41 0.39
N PHE A 553 -13.33 25.82 0.15
CA PHE A 553 -13.20 24.60 -0.68
C PHE A 553 -12.98 23.40 0.22
N LEU A 554 -13.79 22.35 0.00
CA LEU A 554 -13.56 21.03 0.56
C LEU A 554 -13.11 20.10 -0.58
N VAL A 555 -11.93 19.54 -0.43
CA VAL A 555 -11.36 18.55 -1.35
C VAL A 555 -11.42 17.23 -0.64
N LEU A 556 -12.34 16.35 -1.08
CA LEU A 556 -12.71 15.09 -0.45
C LEU A 556 -12.03 13.96 -1.21
N GLY A 557 -11.33 13.07 -0.52
CA GLY A 557 -10.57 11.98 -1.13
C GLY A 557 -10.45 10.76 -0.23
N SER A 558 -9.61 9.82 -0.63
CA SER A 558 -9.36 8.60 0.14
C SER A 558 -8.60 8.88 1.43
N GLY A 559 -9.08 8.33 2.54
CA GLY A 559 -8.47 8.53 3.86
C GLY A 559 -7.07 7.92 3.98
N VAL A 560 -6.81 6.79 3.34
CA VAL A 560 -5.49 6.16 3.33
C VAL A 560 -4.43 7.04 2.66
N ALA A 561 -4.83 7.99 1.83
CA ALA A 561 -3.95 8.90 1.10
C ALA A 561 -3.87 10.30 1.70
N GLU A 562 -4.48 10.56 2.88
CA GLU A 562 -4.53 11.92 3.45
C GLU A 562 -3.12 12.52 3.61
N GLY A 563 -2.18 11.79 4.20
CA GLY A 563 -0.81 12.24 4.40
C GLY A 563 -0.02 12.44 3.09
N TYR A 564 -0.27 11.58 2.10
CA TYR A 564 0.31 11.67 0.76
C TYR A 564 -0.17 12.94 0.04
N HIS A 565 -1.48 13.19 0.05
CA HIS A 565 -2.07 14.38 -0.55
C HIS A 565 -1.70 15.67 0.22
N GLU A 566 -1.66 15.62 1.55
CA GLU A 566 -1.22 16.74 2.38
C GLU A 566 0.22 17.18 2.02
N ARG A 567 1.14 16.22 1.86
CA ARG A 567 2.51 16.49 1.44
C ARG A 567 2.54 17.27 0.12
N TRP A 568 1.80 16.82 -0.89
CA TRP A 568 1.71 17.49 -2.18
C TRP A 568 1.10 18.89 -2.07
N PHE A 569 -0.03 19.04 -1.37
CA PHE A 569 -0.67 20.34 -1.21
C PHE A 569 0.25 21.35 -0.52
N ARG A 570 0.95 20.96 0.55
CA ARG A 570 1.90 21.83 1.25
C ARG A 570 3.07 22.26 0.36
N GLU A 571 3.58 21.35 -0.44
CA GLU A 571 4.64 21.62 -1.41
C GLU A 571 4.18 22.61 -2.49
N GLN A 572 2.98 22.41 -3.03
CA GLN A 572 2.43 23.32 -4.04
C GLN A 572 2.09 24.70 -3.49
N ILE A 573 1.64 24.80 -2.23
CA ILE A 573 1.46 26.09 -1.55
C ILE A 573 2.80 26.82 -1.41
N ALA A 574 3.84 26.14 -0.95
CA ALA A 574 5.17 26.72 -0.82
C ALA A 574 5.75 27.18 -2.17
N SER A 575 5.57 26.39 -3.23
CA SER A 575 5.97 26.77 -4.59
C SER A 575 5.19 27.98 -5.11
N HIS A 576 3.88 28.03 -4.89
CA HIS A 576 3.03 29.14 -5.32
C HIS A 576 3.46 30.47 -4.68
N LEU A 577 3.83 30.44 -3.40
CA LEU A 577 4.34 31.61 -2.69
C LEU A 577 5.72 32.06 -3.21
N ALA A 578 6.61 31.08 -3.49
CA ALA A 578 7.95 31.37 -4.02
C ALA A 578 7.91 31.98 -5.42
N ASP A 579 6.97 31.57 -6.26
CA ASP A 579 6.75 32.09 -7.60
C ASP A 579 6.09 33.48 -7.64
N GLY A 580 5.79 34.07 -6.47
CA GLY A 580 5.13 35.37 -6.35
C GLY A 580 3.64 35.35 -6.67
N GLY A 581 3.02 34.15 -6.62
CA GLY A 581 1.59 33.94 -6.87
C GLY A 581 0.67 34.42 -5.74
N GLY A 582 1.21 34.92 -4.64
CA GLY A 582 0.45 35.42 -3.50
C GLY A 582 1.35 35.89 -2.37
N CYS A 583 0.74 36.43 -1.30
CA CYS A 583 1.39 36.78 -0.04
C CYS A 583 1.20 35.64 0.98
N ASP A 584 2.04 35.60 2.01
CA ASP A 584 1.84 34.70 3.13
C ASP A 584 0.44 34.95 3.75
N GLY A 585 -0.36 33.86 3.89
CA GLY A 585 -1.76 33.96 4.34
C GLY A 585 -2.82 34.09 3.25
N ASP A 586 -2.44 34.23 1.97
CA ASP A 586 -3.41 34.24 0.86
C ASP A 586 -4.12 32.89 0.67
N VAL A 587 -3.49 31.81 1.09
CA VAL A 587 -4.05 30.45 1.12
C VAL A 587 -3.91 29.89 2.52
N ASN A 588 -5.04 29.56 3.14
CA ASN A 588 -5.06 28.79 4.38
C ASN A 588 -5.50 27.36 4.06
N TYR A 589 -4.62 26.42 4.37
CA TYR A 589 -4.85 24.98 4.17
C TYR A 589 -4.92 24.26 5.51
N ARG A 590 -5.92 23.36 5.66
CA ARG A 590 -6.06 22.50 6.81
C ARG A 590 -6.51 21.11 6.36
N PRO A 591 -5.77 20.04 6.70
CA PRO A 591 -6.33 18.69 6.70
C PRO A 591 -7.30 18.63 7.89
N LEU A 592 -8.55 18.22 7.65
CA LEU A 592 -9.57 18.18 8.70
C LEU A 592 -9.62 16.81 9.38
N GLY A 593 -9.12 15.76 8.72
CA GLY A 593 -9.11 14.41 9.27
C GLY A 593 -10.47 14.03 9.86
N THR A 594 -10.44 13.62 11.13
CA THR A 594 -11.64 13.26 11.90
C THR A 594 -12.34 14.46 12.57
N GLU A 595 -11.81 15.70 12.48
CA GLU A 595 -12.49 16.90 13.02
C GLU A 595 -13.85 17.16 12.36
N LEU A 596 -13.97 16.77 11.08
CA LEU A 596 -15.20 16.79 10.33
C LEU A 596 -15.69 15.37 10.10
N ALA A 597 -16.62 14.93 10.92
CA ALA A 597 -17.21 13.59 10.83
C ALA A 597 -18.25 13.52 9.70
N GLY A 598 -18.40 12.33 9.12
CA GLY A 598 -19.30 12.11 7.99
C GLY A 598 -20.27 10.96 8.21
N LEU A 599 -21.49 11.12 7.69
CA LEU A 599 -22.48 10.06 7.53
C LEU A 599 -23.04 10.12 6.11
N SER A 600 -23.27 8.98 5.47
CA SER A 600 -23.93 8.90 4.16
C SER A 600 -25.20 8.08 4.25
N ILE A 601 -26.30 8.65 3.75
CA ILE A 601 -27.57 7.93 3.53
C ILE A 601 -27.73 7.68 2.03
N ALA A 602 -28.00 6.44 1.66
CA ALA A 602 -28.12 6.02 0.27
C ALA A 602 -29.30 5.08 0.04
N GLY A 603 -29.90 5.13 -1.14
CA GLY A 603 -31.02 4.32 -1.56
C GLY A 603 -32.23 5.14 -1.97
N PRO A 604 -33.26 4.52 -2.59
CA PRO A 604 -34.41 5.22 -3.14
C PRO A 604 -35.23 6.03 -2.12
N LYS A 605 -35.08 5.72 -0.82
CA LYS A 605 -35.77 6.42 0.28
C LYS A 605 -34.85 7.45 1.02
N ALA A 606 -33.64 7.63 0.59
CA ALA A 606 -32.68 8.55 1.24
C ALA A 606 -33.21 9.99 1.30
N ARG A 607 -33.91 10.46 0.23
CA ARG A 607 -34.52 11.79 0.22
C ARG A 607 -35.65 11.93 1.24
N ASP A 608 -36.48 10.92 1.41
CA ASP A 608 -37.58 10.93 2.37
C ASP A 608 -37.05 11.09 3.79
N VAL A 609 -35.95 10.37 4.12
CA VAL A 609 -35.28 10.48 5.42
C VAL A 609 -34.71 11.89 5.60
N LEU A 610 -33.96 12.39 4.60
CA LEU A 610 -33.37 13.73 4.69
C LEU A 610 -34.45 14.81 4.84
N ALA A 611 -35.54 14.72 4.09
CA ALA A 611 -36.67 15.65 4.17
C ALA A 611 -37.36 15.67 5.56
N ALA A 612 -37.39 14.51 6.23
CA ALA A 612 -37.97 14.42 7.57
C ALA A 612 -37.17 15.16 8.64
N VAL A 613 -35.84 15.30 8.45
CA VAL A 613 -34.92 15.99 9.40
C VAL A 613 -34.52 17.39 8.95
N ALA A 614 -34.63 17.73 7.66
CA ALA A 614 -34.27 19.05 7.16
C ALA A 614 -35.18 20.15 7.73
N SER A 615 -34.58 21.12 8.40
CA SER A 615 -35.34 22.22 9.02
C SER A 615 -35.84 23.20 7.95
N PRO A 616 -37.13 23.54 7.95
CA PRO A 616 -37.70 24.49 6.99
C PRO A 616 -37.25 25.93 7.19
N THR A 617 -36.53 26.25 8.26
CA THR A 617 -36.24 27.64 8.68
C THR A 617 -34.73 27.87 8.97
N SER A 618 -33.81 27.21 8.26
CA SER A 618 -32.38 27.45 8.52
C SER A 618 -31.92 28.84 8.07
N PRO A 619 -31.42 29.71 8.98
CA PRO A 619 -30.86 31.00 8.60
C PRO A 619 -29.60 30.89 7.72
N SER A 620 -28.92 29.76 7.77
CA SER A 620 -27.70 29.48 6.98
C SER A 620 -27.98 29.26 5.49
N SER A 621 -29.22 29.02 5.10
CA SER A 621 -29.65 28.82 3.71
C SER A 621 -30.15 30.09 3.00
N GLY A 622 -29.91 31.27 3.57
CA GLY A 622 -30.36 32.57 2.95
C GLY A 622 -31.87 32.75 2.86
N GLY A 623 -32.67 32.07 3.71
CA GLY A 623 -34.09 32.23 3.82
C GLY A 623 -34.97 31.40 2.89
N THR A 624 -34.36 30.55 2.05
CA THR A 624 -35.06 29.49 1.36
C THR A 624 -34.99 28.25 2.24
N GLY A 625 -36.11 27.79 2.79
CA GLY A 625 -36.16 26.58 3.62
C GLY A 625 -35.42 25.43 2.95
N SER A 626 -34.97 24.44 3.73
CA SER A 626 -34.22 23.28 3.24
C SER A 626 -35.10 22.37 2.39
N ASP A 627 -35.47 22.86 1.19
CA ASP A 627 -36.10 22.04 0.17
C ASP A 627 -35.07 21.09 -0.43
N VAL A 628 -35.22 19.81 -0.12
CA VAL A 628 -34.36 18.72 -0.62
C VAL A 628 -34.96 18.02 -1.85
N SER A 629 -35.97 18.61 -2.49
CA SER A 629 -36.51 18.11 -3.77
C SER A 629 -35.42 18.12 -4.85
N THR A 630 -35.64 17.35 -5.92
CA THR A 630 -34.69 17.25 -7.04
C THR A 630 -34.44 18.61 -7.71
N ASP A 631 -35.42 19.48 -7.75
CA ASP A 631 -35.31 20.78 -8.39
C ASP A 631 -34.56 21.81 -7.52
N ALA A 632 -34.69 21.70 -6.20
CA ALA A 632 -34.02 22.62 -5.26
C ALA A 632 -32.63 22.15 -4.82
N PHE A 633 -32.42 20.85 -4.84
CA PHE A 633 -31.14 20.23 -4.44
C PHE A 633 -30.76 19.16 -5.48
N ALA A 634 -30.16 19.62 -6.57
CA ALA A 634 -29.80 18.78 -7.70
C ALA A 634 -28.57 17.90 -7.43
N PHE A 635 -28.38 16.85 -8.24
CA PHE A 635 -27.18 16.00 -8.18
C PHE A 635 -25.90 16.85 -8.27
N ARG A 636 -24.96 16.63 -7.36
CA ARG A 636 -23.73 17.39 -7.12
C ARG A 636 -23.95 18.82 -6.58
N ASP A 637 -25.08 19.09 -5.97
CA ASP A 637 -25.21 20.27 -5.12
C ASP A 637 -24.64 20.00 -3.73
N ILE A 638 -24.14 21.08 -3.10
CA ILE A 638 -23.69 21.07 -1.73
C ILE A 638 -24.17 22.36 -1.04
N GLN A 639 -24.67 22.24 0.17
CA GLN A 639 -25.13 23.40 0.93
C GLN A 639 -25.03 23.17 2.44
N ARG A 640 -25.03 24.27 3.18
CA ARG A 640 -25.18 24.26 4.64
C ARG A 640 -26.67 24.22 4.96
N MET A 641 -27.07 23.30 5.83
CA MET A 641 -28.45 23.21 6.31
C MET A 641 -28.51 22.69 7.74
N ASP A 642 -29.58 23.00 8.44
CA ASP A 642 -29.83 22.43 9.76
C ASP A 642 -30.66 21.14 9.60
N LEU A 643 -30.10 20.03 10.10
CA LEU A 643 -30.80 18.76 10.21
C LEU A 643 -31.32 18.63 11.64
N GLY A 644 -32.62 18.90 11.84
CA GLY A 644 -33.16 19.21 13.15
C GLY A 644 -32.46 20.44 13.72
N MET A 645 -31.69 20.25 14.80
CA MET A 645 -30.88 21.32 15.42
C MET A 645 -29.37 21.18 15.12
N VAL A 646 -29.00 20.27 14.22
CA VAL A 646 -27.59 19.98 13.89
C VAL A 646 -27.20 20.74 12.63
N PRO A 647 -26.31 21.74 12.72
CA PRO A 647 -25.78 22.41 11.53
C PRO A 647 -24.85 21.46 10.77
N ALA A 648 -25.19 21.17 9.53
CA ALA A 648 -24.49 20.25 8.68
C ALA A 648 -24.09 20.86 7.35
N ILE A 649 -23.06 20.33 6.74
CA ILE A 649 -22.77 20.46 5.31
C ILE A 649 -23.33 19.22 4.66
N VAL A 650 -24.21 19.38 3.68
CA VAL A 650 -24.84 18.25 2.99
C VAL A 650 -24.56 18.34 1.50
N GLY A 651 -23.98 17.27 0.95
CA GLY A 651 -23.73 17.10 -0.47
C GLY A 651 -24.63 16.02 -1.06
N ARG A 652 -25.23 16.28 -2.23
CA ARG A 652 -25.97 15.26 -2.97
C ARG A 652 -25.04 14.50 -3.87
N ILE A 653 -24.39 13.50 -3.27
CA ILE A 653 -23.42 12.59 -3.91
C ILE A 653 -23.46 11.24 -3.21
N THR A 654 -23.02 10.20 -3.89
CA THR A 654 -22.98 8.84 -3.35
C THR A 654 -21.94 7.99 -4.09
N PHE A 655 -21.32 7.05 -3.41
CA PHE A 655 -20.45 6.03 -3.99
C PHE A 655 -21.19 4.70 -4.23
N THR A 656 -22.42 4.56 -3.73
CA THR A 656 -23.26 3.36 -3.95
C THR A 656 -23.86 3.27 -5.35
N GLY A 657 -23.90 4.39 -6.08
CA GLY A 657 -24.59 4.48 -7.38
C GLY A 657 -26.11 4.64 -7.29
N ASP A 658 -26.69 4.74 -6.10
CA ASP A 658 -28.10 5.11 -5.88
C ASP A 658 -28.24 6.60 -5.56
N LEU A 659 -29.49 7.07 -5.36
CA LEU A 659 -29.74 8.36 -4.74
C LEU A 659 -29.09 8.39 -3.36
N GLY A 660 -28.32 9.44 -3.05
CA GLY A 660 -27.67 9.52 -1.75
C GLY A 660 -27.24 10.93 -1.40
N TYR A 661 -26.95 11.09 -0.11
CA TYR A 661 -26.50 12.32 0.49
C TYR A 661 -25.38 12.03 1.49
N GLU A 662 -24.32 12.82 1.41
CA GLU A 662 -23.27 12.83 2.42
C GLU A 662 -23.46 14.05 3.33
N CYS A 663 -23.47 13.81 4.62
CA CYS A 663 -23.68 14.81 5.65
C CYS A 663 -22.42 14.92 6.51
N TRP A 664 -21.78 16.10 6.53
CA TRP A 664 -20.59 16.35 7.32
C TRP A 664 -20.90 17.34 8.44
N VAL A 665 -20.44 16.99 9.64
CA VAL A 665 -20.67 17.76 10.86
C VAL A 665 -19.39 17.82 11.70
N PRO A 666 -19.22 18.83 12.57
CA PRO A 666 -18.21 18.74 13.61
C PRO A 666 -18.37 17.45 14.41
N THR A 667 -17.26 16.81 14.74
CA THR A 667 -17.21 15.50 15.42
C THR A 667 -18.13 15.43 16.66
N SER A 668 -18.23 16.52 17.43
CA SER A 668 -19.11 16.62 18.61
C SER A 668 -20.60 16.52 18.32
N LEU A 669 -21.03 16.61 17.07
CA LEU A 669 -22.42 16.54 16.65
C LEU A 669 -22.77 15.26 15.90
N GLN A 670 -21.80 14.39 15.61
CA GLN A 670 -21.99 13.19 14.81
C GLN A 670 -23.01 12.22 15.44
N GLN A 671 -22.87 11.98 16.74
CA GLN A 671 -23.79 11.08 17.44
C GLN A 671 -25.24 11.58 17.38
N ARG A 672 -25.44 12.90 17.55
CA ARG A 672 -26.81 13.45 17.45
C ARG A 672 -27.36 13.37 16.02
N LEU A 673 -26.52 13.58 15.01
CA LEU A 673 -26.90 13.42 13.62
C LEU A 673 -27.28 11.95 13.32
N PHE A 674 -26.48 11.02 13.79
CA PHE A 674 -26.75 9.59 13.65
C PHE A 674 -28.09 9.21 14.25
N ASP A 675 -28.36 9.57 15.50
CA ASP A 675 -29.62 9.28 16.18
C ASP A 675 -30.82 9.88 15.43
N LEU A 676 -30.66 11.13 14.90
CA LEU A 676 -31.71 11.78 14.11
C LEU A 676 -32.02 11.06 12.80
N LEU A 677 -30.98 10.64 12.07
CA LEU A 677 -31.16 9.93 10.80
C LEU A 677 -31.77 8.55 11.00
N MET A 678 -31.32 7.82 12.03
CA MET A 678 -31.87 6.51 12.37
C MET A 678 -33.35 6.61 12.77
N GLU A 679 -33.70 7.57 13.65
CA GLU A 679 -35.09 7.83 14.08
C GLU A 679 -35.99 8.19 12.88
N ALA A 680 -35.53 9.11 12.03
CA ALA A 680 -36.27 9.53 10.84
C ALA A 680 -36.37 8.44 9.77
N GLY A 681 -35.40 7.56 9.72
CA GLY A 681 -35.33 6.44 8.77
C GLY A 681 -36.12 5.21 9.18
N GLU A 682 -36.50 5.07 10.46
CA GLU A 682 -37.24 3.92 10.97
C GLU A 682 -38.54 3.61 10.16
N PRO A 683 -39.41 4.59 9.80
CA PRO A 683 -40.57 4.34 8.98
C PRO A 683 -40.26 3.84 7.56
N TYR A 684 -39.03 4.04 7.09
CA TYR A 684 -38.57 3.66 5.75
C TYR A 684 -37.72 2.40 5.78
N GLY A 685 -37.52 1.77 6.97
CA GLY A 685 -36.70 0.58 7.14
C GLY A 685 -35.21 0.83 6.96
N ILE A 686 -34.71 1.98 7.46
CA ILE A 686 -33.27 2.30 7.42
C ILE A 686 -32.45 1.18 8.04
N ARG A 687 -31.33 0.83 7.39
CA ARG A 687 -30.41 -0.18 7.87
C ARG A 687 -28.97 0.34 7.83
N LEU A 688 -28.18 -0.03 8.80
CA LEU A 688 -26.73 0.19 8.74
C LEU A 688 -26.15 -0.74 7.68
N PHE A 689 -25.11 -0.27 7.00
CA PHE A 689 -24.31 -1.09 6.10
C PHE A 689 -22.84 -0.70 6.19
N GLY A 690 -21.95 -1.66 5.95
CA GLY A 690 -20.51 -1.48 6.09
C GLY A 690 -19.77 -1.30 4.76
N LEU A 691 -18.43 -1.21 4.86
CA LEU A 691 -17.57 -1.03 3.69
C LEU A 691 -17.65 -2.17 2.68
N ARG A 692 -17.94 -3.43 3.13
CA ARG A 692 -18.11 -4.57 2.22
C ARG A 692 -19.32 -4.41 1.30
N ALA A 693 -20.43 -3.95 1.83
CA ALA A 693 -21.61 -3.64 1.03
C ALA A 693 -21.37 -2.45 0.10
N LEU A 694 -20.62 -1.44 0.55
CA LEU A 694 -20.20 -0.32 -0.29
C LEU A 694 -19.35 -0.79 -1.47
N ASP A 695 -18.38 -1.68 -1.23
CA ASP A 695 -17.52 -2.27 -2.26
C ASP A 695 -18.34 -3.11 -3.26
N SER A 696 -19.26 -3.94 -2.78
CA SER A 696 -20.18 -4.68 -3.65
C SER A 696 -20.97 -3.75 -4.57
N MET A 697 -21.49 -2.63 -4.04
CA MET A 697 -22.29 -1.67 -4.80
C MET A 697 -21.46 -0.82 -5.78
N ARG A 698 -20.17 -0.53 -5.47
CA ARG A 698 -19.28 0.17 -6.41
C ARG A 698 -18.91 -0.70 -7.61
N PHE A 699 -18.76 -2.03 -7.42
CA PHE A 699 -18.55 -2.97 -8.52
C PHE A 699 -19.74 -3.01 -9.48
N ASP A 700 -20.98 -3.02 -8.96
CA ASP A 700 -22.19 -2.87 -9.77
C ASP A 700 -22.14 -1.64 -10.69
N LYS A 701 -21.50 -0.57 -10.22
CA LYS A 701 -21.44 0.73 -10.90
C LYS A 701 -20.16 0.93 -11.72
N GLY A 702 -19.16 0.07 -11.53
CA GLY A 702 -17.85 0.21 -12.16
C GLY A 702 -17.08 1.44 -11.64
N PHE A 703 -17.28 1.82 -10.37
CA PHE A 703 -16.54 2.92 -9.77
C PHE A 703 -15.20 2.44 -9.25
N GLY A 704 -14.12 3.03 -9.78
CA GLY A 704 -12.76 2.83 -9.27
C GLY A 704 -12.49 3.63 -7.99
N GLY A 705 -11.50 3.18 -7.24
CA GLY A 705 -11.05 3.82 -6.02
C GLY A 705 -9.53 4.01 -5.98
N TRP A 706 -9.08 4.93 -5.11
CA TRP A 706 -7.67 5.11 -4.84
C TRP A 706 -7.06 3.87 -4.19
N ALA A 707 -5.78 3.63 -4.47
CA ALA A 707 -5.00 2.47 -4.05
C ALA A 707 -5.38 1.13 -4.72
N SER A 708 -6.47 1.10 -5.47
CA SER A 708 -6.87 -0.05 -6.30
C SER A 708 -6.75 0.32 -7.78
N GLU A 709 -7.78 0.91 -8.37
CA GLU A 709 -7.81 1.31 -9.78
C GLU A 709 -7.00 2.58 -10.04
N PHE A 710 -6.95 3.49 -9.08
CA PHE A 710 -6.28 4.78 -9.23
C PHE A 710 -4.99 4.77 -8.41
N ARG A 711 -3.86 4.77 -9.13
CA ARG A 711 -2.51 4.73 -8.56
C ARG A 711 -1.58 5.67 -9.32
N PRO A 712 -0.45 6.11 -8.73
CA PRO A 712 0.48 7.06 -9.37
C PRO A 712 1.28 6.50 -10.56
N ILE A 713 0.80 5.44 -11.17
CA ILE A 713 1.39 4.80 -12.36
C ILE A 713 0.49 4.89 -13.60
N TYR A 714 -0.74 5.36 -13.44
CA TYR A 714 -1.73 5.45 -14.51
C TYR A 714 -2.02 6.90 -14.88
N THR A 715 -2.36 7.11 -16.15
CA THR A 715 -2.88 8.39 -16.64
C THR A 715 -4.42 8.42 -16.52
N PRO A 716 -5.06 9.61 -16.50
CA PRO A 716 -6.52 9.72 -16.55
C PRO A 716 -7.14 9.05 -17.78
N ALA A 717 -6.45 9.04 -18.91
CA ALA A 717 -6.92 8.42 -20.14
C ALA A 717 -6.98 6.88 -20.02
N GLU A 718 -6.03 6.28 -19.30
CA GLU A 718 -6.02 4.85 -19.00
C GLU A 718 -7.10 4.48 -17.99
N SER A 719 -7.30 5.32 -16.96
CA SER A 719 -8.21 5.07 -15.83
C SER A 719 -9.69 5.43 -16.09
N GLY A 720 -10.02 5.89 -17.31
CA GLY A 720 -11.40 6.32 -17.64
C GLY A 720 -11.78 7.69 -17.06
N LEU A 721 -10.83 8.43 -16.49
CA LEU A 721 -11.05 9.75 -15.88
C LEU A 721 -10.76 10.92 -16.82
N ASP A 722 -10.43 10.66 -18.10
CA ASP A 722 -10.06 11.70 -19.06
C ASP A 722 -11.14 12.76 -19.28
N SER A 723 -12.41 12.39 -19.18
CA SER A 723 -13.55 13.32 -19.29
C SER A 723 -13.59 14.37 -18.17
N PHE A 724 -12.91 14.11 -17.05
CA PHE A 724 -12.78 15.02 -15.92
C PHE A 724 -11.49 15.89 -16.00
N VAL A 725 -10.67 15.72 -17.04
CA VAL A 725 -9.49 16.55 -17.29
C VAL A 725 -9.89 17.67 -18.26
N ALA A 726 -10.07 18.87 -17.73
CA ALA A 726 -10.45 20.04 -18.50
C ALA A 726 -9.19 20.80 -18.96
N LEU A 727 -8.78 20.62 -20.22
CA LEU A 727 -7.64 21.30 -20.80
C LEU A 727 -7.89 22.81 -21.05
N THR A 728 -9.16 23.23 -21.11
CA THR A 728 -9.57 24.61 -21.35
C THR A 728 -10.51 25.14 -20.26
N SER A 729 -10.44 26.43 -20.03
CA SER A 729 -11.38 27.19 -19.18
C SER A 729 -12.77 27.32 -19.83
N SER A 730 -13.74 27.86 -19.11
CA SER A 730 -15.09 28.09 -19.61
C SER A 730 -15.18 29.11 -20.76
N ASP A 731 -14.20 30.00 -20.87
CA ASP A 731 -14.07 30.99 -21.95
C ASP A 731 -13.29 30.47 -23.18
N GLY A 732 -12.85 29.21 -23.14
CA GLY A 732 -12.12 28.55 -24.20
C GLY A 732 -10.59 28.79 -24.17
N SER A 733 -10.08 29.58 -23.20
CA SER A 733 -8.62 29.71 -23.01
C SER A 733 -8.02 28.44 -22.43
N ASP A 734 -6.73 28.22 -22.70
CA ASP A 734 -5.98 27.10 -22.14
C ASP A 734 -5.84 27.25 -20.63
N ARG A 735 -6.09 26.18 -19.88
CA ARG A 735 -5.80 26.13 -18.46
C ARG A 735 -4.31 25.80 -18.23
N ASN A 736 -3.79 26.30 -17.14
CA ASN A 736 -2.42 26.05 -16.72
C ASN A 736 -2.41 25.29 -15.38
N PHE A 737 -2.55 23.97 -15.44
CA PHE A 737 -2.47 23.10 -14.26
C PHE A 737 -1.29 22.13 -14.36
N ILE A 738 -0.84 21.59 -13.24
CA ILE A 738 0.28 20.65 -13.17
C ILE A 738 -0.05 19.38 -13.96
N GLY A 739 0.87 18.96 -14.83
CA GLY A 739 0.69 17.80 -15.71
C GLY A 739 -0.17 18.04 -16.96
N ARG A 740 -0.60 19.28 -17.23
CA ARG A 740 -1.49 19.61 -18.37
C ARG A 740 -0.93 19.16 -19.72
N ASP A 741 0.33 19.45 -19.99
CA ASP A 741 0.93 19.15 -21.31
C ASP A 741 1.12 17.64 -21.48
N ALA A 742 1.50 16.93 -20.43
CA ALA A 742 1.59 15.48 -20.44
C ALA A 742 0.20 14.83 -20.63
N ALA A 743 -0.83 15.32 -19.94
CA ALA A 743 -2.20 14.85 -20.09
C ALA A 743 -2.75 15.14 -21.52
N ALA A 744 -2.44 16.30 -22.10
CA ALA A 744 -2.80 16.62 -23.46
C ALA A 744 -2.10 15.71 -24.48
N ALA A 745 -0.82 15.42 -24.27
CA ALA A 745 -0.06 14.49 -25.10
C ALA A 745 -0.60 13.06 -24.99
N ALA A 746 -0.88 12.57 -23.76
CA ALA A 746 -1.47 11.26 -23.55
C ALA A 746 -2.85 11.12 -24.22
N ARG A 747 -3.69 12.16 -24.12
CA ARG A 747 -5.00 12.19 -24.80
C ARG A 747 -4.86 12.13 -26.32
N ALA A 748 -3.87 12.83 -26.89
CA ALA A 748 -3.63 12.85 -28.33
C ALA A 748 -3.04 11.53 -28.86
N ALA A 749 -2.19 10.86 -28.06
CA ALA A 749 -1.61 9.56 -28.40
C ALA A 749 -2.62 8.41 -28.23
N GLY A 750 -3.61 8.59 -27.36
CA GLY A 750 -4.46 7.53 -26.86
C GLY A 750 -3.78 6.70 -25.75
N PRO A 751 -4.57 6.04 -24.90
CA PRO A 751 -4.05 5.26 -23.78
C PRO A 751 -3.35 3.98 -24.28
N GLU A 752 -2.28 3.59 -23.61
CA GLU A 752 -1.59 2.30 -23.86
C GLU A 752 -2.40 1.12 -23.33
N ARG A 753 -3.09 1.32 -22.23
CA ARG A 753 -3.95 0.35 -21.55
C ARG A 753 -5.26 1.01 -21.13
N ARG A 754 -6.27 0.21 -20.80
CA ARG A 754 -7.56 0.72 -20.30
C ARG A 754 -8.00 -0.06 -19.09
N LEU A 755 -8.55 0.66 -18.12
CA LEU A 755 -9.31 0.08 -17.04
C LEU A 755 -10.63 -0.45 -17.60
N CYS A 756 -10.89 -1.73 -17.34
CA CYS A 756 -12.08 -2.45 -17.76
C CYS A 756 -12.76 -3.11 -16.56
N THR A 757 -14.08 -3.24 -16.61
CA THR A 757 -14.84 -4.07 -15.68
C THR A 757 -15.13 -5.41 -16.36
N PHE A 758 -15.01 -6.49 -15.61
CA PHE A 758 -15.29 -7.85 -16.05
C PHE A 758 -16.30 -8.51 -15.11
N THR A 759 -17.12 -9.39 -15.66
CA THR A 759 -17.89 -10.35 -14.86
C THR A 759 -17.38 -11.75 -15.19
N LEU A 760 -17.23 -12.54 -14.15
CA LEU A 760 -16.84 -13.94 -14.29
C LEU A 760 -18.10 -14.80 -14.18
N ASP A 761 -18.13 -15.89 -14.95
CA ASP A 761 -19.14 -16.89 -14.76
C ASP A 761 -18.99 -17.46 -13.34
N ASP A 762 -20.10 -17.48 -12.57
CA ASP A 762 -20.10 -18.16 -11.29
C ASP A 762 -19.75 -19.61 -11.57
N GLY A 763 -18.50 -19.96 -11.30
CA GLY A 763 -18.07 -21.34 -11.33
C GLY A 763 -18.83 -22.08 -10.23
N GLY A 764 -20.06 -22.47 -10.54
CA GLY A 764 -20.66 -23.56 -9.78
C GLY A 764 -19.66 -24.67 -9.79
N THR A 765 -19.22 -25.10 -8.66
CA THR A 765 -18.24 -26.15 -8.33
C THR A 765 -17.21 -26.38 -9.46
N PRO A 766 -15.91 -26.18 -9.29
CA PRO A 766 -14.94 -26.42 -10.35
C PRO A 766 -15.16 -27.81 -10.94
N THR A 767 -15.70 -27.89 -12.15
CA THR A 767 -15.73 -29.14 -12.94
C THR A 767 -14.45 -29.25 -13.78
N GLY A 768 -13.39 -28.61 -13.33
CA GLY A 768 -12.05 -28.80 -13.85
C GLY A 768 -11.42 -29.96 -13.12
N ASN A 769 -11.11 -31.06 -13.82
CA ASN A 769 -10.14 -32.00 -13.33
C ASN A 769 -8.84 -31.21 -13.06
N SER A 770 -8.50 -30.97 -11.79
CA SER A 770 -7.11 -30.81 -11.44
C SER A 770 -6.40 -32.07 -11.84
N ASP A 771 -5.24 -32.00 -12.49
CA ASP A 771 -4.45 -33.14 -12.88
C ASP A 771 -4.03 -34.04 -11.69
N ASP A 772 -4.35 -33.61 -10.45
CA ASP A 772 -4.05 -34.30 -9.19
C ASP A 772 -5.22 -35.11 -8.58
N GLY A 773 -6.41 -35.09 -9.21
CA GLY A 773 -7.52 -35.98 -8.82
C GLY A 773 -8.24 -35.63 -7.52
N THR A 774 -8.02 -34.50 -6.91
CA THR A 774 -8.74 -34.04 -5.71
C THR A 774 -9.96 -33.22 -6.09
N THR A 775 -11.15 -33.81 -6.00
CA THR A 775 -12.44 -33.08 -6.04
C THR A 775 -12.78 -32.65 -4.64
N GLU A 776 -12.40 -31.43 -4.27
CA GLU A 776 -12.98 -30.77 -3.10
C GLU A 776 -14.26 -30.01 -3.49
N SER A 777 -15.31 -30.17 -2.69
CA SER A 777 -16.52 -29.35 -2.74
C SER A 777 -16.18 -27.97 -2.17
N GLY A 778 -15.42 -27.17 -2.93
CA GLY A 778 -14.97 -25.84 -2.50
C GLY A 778 -16.11 -24.83 -2.53
N THR A 779 -16.19 -24.02 -1.52
CA THR A 779 -16.94 -22.76 -1.53
C THR A 779 -16.44 -21.88 -2.68
N ALA A 780 -17.33 -21.15 -3.36
CA ALA A 780 -16.95 -20.30 -4.49
C ALA A 780 -15.94 -19.21 -4.07
N SER A 781 -15.00 -18.90 -4.96
CA SER A 781 -14.00 -17.83 -4.77
C SER A 781 -14.26 -16.69 -5.74
N ASP A 782 -14.12 -15.48 -5.29
CA ASP A 782 -14.19 -14.28 -6.12
C ASP A 782 -12.79 -13.73 -6.41
N VAL A 783 -12.65 -12.83 -7.39
CA VAL A 783 -11.41 -12.11 -7.66
C VAL A 783 -11.12 -11.19 -6.47
N LEU A 784 -9.87 -11.12 -6.04
CA LEU A 784 -9.42 -10.32 -4.91
C LEU A 784 -8.68 -9.05 -5.35
N GLY A 785 -7.90 -9.19 -6.39
CA GLY A 785 -6.94 -8.23 -6.91
C GLY A 785 -5.60 -8.92 -7.22
N ASP A 786 -4.89 -8.37 -8.20
CA ASP A 786 -3.59 -8.85 -8.71
C ASP A 786 -3.66 -10.20 -9.47
N GLU A 787 -4.83 -10.74 -9.74
CA GLU A 787 -4.98 -11.90 -10.62
C GLU A 787 -4.64 -11.53 -12.07
N PRO A 788 -3.93 -12.42 -12.81
CA PRO A 788 -3.63 -12.20 -14.22
C PRO A 788 -4.89 -12.28 -15.10
N ILE A 789 -5.01 -11.32 -16.00
CA ILE A 789 -6.02 -11.31 -17.05
C ILE A 789 -5.41 -11.90 -18.31
N TRP A 790 -6.05 -12.93 -18.85
CA TRP A 790 -5.63 -13.66 -20.04
C TRP A 790 -6.47 -13.26 -21.24
N HIS A 791 -5.80 -13.20 -22.40
CA HIS A 791 -6.45 -13.04 -23.69
C HIS A 791 -5.63 -13.75 -24.77
N GLY A 792 -6.29 -14.61 -25.57
CA GLY A 792 -5.60 -15.37 -26.61
C GLY A 792 -4.53 -16.35 -26.10
N GLY A 793 -4.61 -16.79 -24.85
CA GLY A 793 -3.66 -17.70 -24.21
C GLY A 793 -2.43 -17.02 -23.58
N GLU A 794 -2.36 -15.69 -23.60
CA GLU A 794 -1.28 -14.91 -23.00
C GLU A 794 -1.80 -14.02 -21.87
N VAL A 795 -0.97 -13.76 -20.85
CA VAL A 795 -1.26 -12.77 -19.81
C VAL A 795 -1.11 -11.39 -20.41
N VAL A 796 -2.21 -10.64 -20.46
CA VAL A 796 -2.26 -9.30 -21.07
C VAL A 796 -2.40 -8.18 -20.03
N GLY A 797 -2.78 -8.50 -18.79
CA GLY A 797 -3.00 -7.51 -17.75
C GLY A 797 -3.26 -8.15 -16.39
N TRP A 798 -3.74 -7.35 -15.47
CA TRP A 798 -4.02 -7.78 -14.10
C TRP A 798 -5.28 -7.12 -13.55
N ALA A 799 -5.98 -7.82 -12.65
CA ALA A 799 -7.07 -7.28 -11.88
C ALA A 799 -6.53 -6.30 -10.82
N THR A 800 -7.14 -5.14 -10.67
CA THR A 800 -6.78 -4.17 -9.62
C THR A 800 -7.61 -4.37 -8.37
N SER A 801 -8.84 -4.86 -8.53
CA SER A 801 -9.73 -5.26 -7.46
C SER A 801 -10.78 -6.23 -7.98
N GLY A 802 -11.42 -6.94 -7.08
CA GLY A 802 -12.53 -7.83 -7.39
C GLY A 802 -13.39 -8.12 -6.18
N GLY A 803 -14.48 -8.82 -6.41
CA GLY A 803 -15.45 -9.19 -5.39
C GLY A 803 -16.78 -9.59 -6.01
N TYR A 804 -17.81 -9.66 -5.18
CA TYR A 804 -19.14 -10.04 -5.63
C TYR A 804 -20.12 -8.86 -5.63
N ALA A 805 -20.67 -8.55 -6.79
CA ALA A 805 -21.75 -7.57 -6.96
C ALA A 805 -23.09 -8.22 -6.58
N HIS A 806 -23.46 -8.12 -5.30
CA HIS A 806 -24.60 -8.85 -4.75
C HIS A 806 -25.95 -8.49 -5.40
N TRP A 807 -26.12 -7.23 -5.80
CA TRP A 807 -27.35 -6.82 -6.48
C TRP A 807 -27.47 -7.44 -7.86
N SER A 808 -26.42 -7.39 -8.64
CA SER A 808 -26.37 -7.96 -10.00
C SER A 808 -26.09 -9.47 -10.02
N GLN A 809 -25.82 -10.07 -8.87
CA GLN A 809 -25.51 -11.49 -8.67
C GLN A 809 -24.38 -11.98 -9.61
N ALA A 810 -23.26 -11.25 -9.61
CA ALA A 810 -22.11 -11.55 -10.46
C ALA A 810 -20.78 -11.38 -9.69
N SER A 811 -19.89 -12.33 -9.90
CA SER A 811 -18.47 -12.15 -9.54
C SER A 811 -17.87 -11.12 -10.51
N CYS A 812 -17.23 -10.09 -9.97
CA CYS A 812 -16.73 -8.95 -10.72
C CYS A 812 -15.24 -8.76 -10.50
N ALA A 813 -14.56 -8.21 -11.52
CA ALA A 813 -13.21 -7.69 -11.42
C ALA A 813 -13.11 -6.35 -12.14
N MET A 814 -12.25 -5.47 -11.65
CA MET A 814 -11.76 -4.33 -12.40
C MET A 814 -10.28 -4.55 -12.68
N GLY A 815 -9.80 -4.16 -13.85
CA GLY A 815 -8.39 -4.40 -14.18
C GLY A 815 -7.96 -3.72 -15.47
N TYR A 816 -6.65 -3.60 -15.63
CA TYR A 816 -6.04 -2.98 -16.80
C TYR A 816 -5.65 -4.01 -17.84
N VAL A 817 -6.04 -3.75 -19.09
CA VAL A 817 -5.60 -4.51 -20.26
C VAL A 817 -5.08 -3.55 -21.35
N PRO A 818 -4.25 -4.03 -22.31
CA PRO A 818 -3.84 -3.20 -23.43
C PRO A 818 -5.02 -2.58 -24.16
N ALA A 819 -4.90 -1.34 -24.59
CA ALA A 819 -5.99 -0.63 -25.28
C ALA A 819 -6.52 -1.38 -26.51
N ALA A 820 -5.64 -2.11 -27.22
CA ALA A 820 -6.03 -2.95 -28.35
C ALA A 820 -6.94 -4.12 -27.94
N ALA A 821 -6.71 -4.72 -26.77
CA ALA A 821 -7.56 -5.78 -26.22
C ALA A 821 -8.89 -5.23 -25.69
N ALA A 822 -8.88 -3.98 -25.23
CA ALA A 822 -10.07 -3.26 -24.78
C ALA A 822 -10.92 -2.63 -25.91
N ASP A 823 -10.49 -2.78 -27.18
CA ASP A 823 -11.23 -2.25 -28.32
C ASP A 823 -12.64 -2.86 -28.37
N PRO A 824 -13.70 -2.08 -28.64
CA PRO A 824 -15.06 -2.59 -28.82
C PRO A 824 -15.22 -3.67 -29.90
N ALA A 825 -14.28 -3.75 -30.85
CA ALA A 825 -14.26 -4.81 -31.87
C ALA A 825 -13.75 -6.15 -31.31
N THR A 826 -13.05 -6.18 -30.20
CA THR A 826 -12.65 -7.40 -29.51
C THR A 826 -13.86 -8.03 -28.83
N PRO A 827 -14.14 -9.34 -29.05
CA PRO A 827 -15.24 -10.00 -28.39
C PRO A 827 -15.16 -9.82 -26.86
N PRO A 828 -16.24 -9.42 -26.19
CA PRO A 828 -16.20 -9.14 -24.75
C PRO A 828 -15.96 -10.39 -23.92
N ASP A 829 -16.25 -11.59 -24.42
CA ASP A 829 -16.10 -12.91 -23.80
C ASP A 829 -14.78 -13.62 -24.17
N ALA A 830 -13.81 -12.88 -24.76
CA ALA A 830 -12.52 -13.42 -25.17
C ALA A 830 -11.46 -13.43 -24.05
N PHE A 831 -11.85 -13.13 -22.82
CA PHE A 831 -10.95 -13.02 -21.68
C PHE A 831 -11.13 -14.18 -20.68
N GLU A 832 -10.09 -14.41 -19.90
CA GLU A 832 -10.11 -15.28 -18.74
C GLU A 832 -9.39 -14.56 -17.59
N ILE A 833 -9.78 -14.85 -16.33
CA ILE A 833 -9.06 -14.39 -15.14
C ILE A 833 -8.71 -15.61 -14.31
N GLU A 834 -7.45 -15.68 -13.86
CA GLU A 834 -6.95 -16.82 -13.11
C GLU A 834 -7.13 -16.60 -11.60
N VAL A 835 -8.10 -17.27 -11.01
CA VAL A 835 -8.43 -17.20 -9.59
C VAL A 835 -7.97 -18.50 -8.92
N LEU A 836 -7.07 -18.39 -7.94
CA LEU A 836 -6.49 -19.54 -7.21
C LEU A 836 -5.97 -20.65 -8.15
N GLY A 837 -5.28 -20.26 -9.24
CA GLY A 837 -4.72 -21.19 -10.21
C GLY A 837 -5.70 -21.73 -11.26
N VAL A 838 -6.97 -21.33 -11.20
CA VAL A 838 -8.01 -21.75 -12.17
C VAL A 838 -8.37 -20.59 -13.09
N ARG A 839 -8.20 -20.78 -14.41
CA ARG A 839 -8.65 -19.82 -15.41
C ARG A 839 -10.16 -19.90 -15.58
N ARG A 840 -10.84 -18.81 -15.31
CA ARG A 840 -12.28 -18.67 -15.41
C ARG A 840 -12.64 -17.75 -16.57
N PRO A 841 -13.63 -18.10 -17.43
CA PRO A 841 -14.12 -17.21 -18.46
C PRO A 841 -14.57 -15.87 -17.85
N ALA A 842 -14.16 -14.78 -18.47
CA ALA A 842 -14.47 -13.42 -18.04
C ALA A 842 -15.03 -12.59 -19.19
N THR A 843 -16.15 -11.92 -18.95
CA THR A 843 -16.80 -11.07 -19.94
C THR A 843 -16.56 -9.60 -19.61
N ARG A 844 -15.90 -8.87 -20.50
CA ARG A 844 -15.75 -7.41 -20.39
C ARG A 844 -17.10 -6.72 -20.46
N ARG A 845 -17.33 -5.75 -19.58
CA ARG A 845 -18.54 -4.93 -19.54
C ARG A 845 -18.23 -3.53 -20.03
N ASP A 846 -18.97 -3.10 -21.05
CA ASP A 846 -18.83 -1.75 -21.62
C ASP A 846 -19.75 -0.74 -20.88
N GLU A 847 -20.71 -1.23 -20.10
CA GLU A 847 -21.63 -0.44 -19.27
C GLU A 847 -21.69 -1.00 -17.85
N PRO A 848 -21.94 -0.16 -16.84
CA PRO A 848 -22.20 -0.62 -15.47
C PRO A 848 -23.34 -1.64 -15.40
N LEU A 849 -23.23 -2.61 -14.50
CA LEU A 849 -24.27 -3.62 -14.27
C LEU A 849 -25.54 -3.04 -13.68
N PHE A 850 -25.38 -2.00 -12.86
CA PHE A 850 -26.48 -1.31 -12.19
C PHE A 850 -26.61 0.12 -12.69
N ASP A 851 -27.84 0.52 -13.04
CA ASP A 851 -28.21 1.88 -13.46
C ASP A 851 -27.23 2.50 -14.48
N PRO A 852 -27.00 1.89 -15.66
CA PRO A 852 -25.98 2.34 -16.62
C PRO A 852 -26.20 3.79 -17.06
N THR A 853 -27.43 4.28 -17.08
CA THR A 853 -27.75 5.66 -17.44
C THR A 853 -27.62 6.66 -16.29
N GLY A 854 -27.42 6.20 -15.04
CA GLY A 854 -27.30 7.04 -13.84
C GLY A 854 -28.61 7.75 -13.45
N ILE A 855 -29.76 7.22 -13.85
CA ILE A 855 -31.09 7.82 -13.56
C ILE A 855 -31.38 7.73 -12.06
N ARG A 856 -31.09 6.59 -11.41
CA ARG A 856 -31.34 6.42 -9.97
C ARG A 856 -30.50 7.37 -9.13
N MET A 857 -29.23 7.51 -9.47
CA MET A 857 -28.31 8.41 -8.78
C MET A 857 -28.71 9.90 -8.95
N ARG A 858 -29.25 10.27 -10.11
CA ARG A 858 -29.67 11.65 -10.42
C ARG A 858 -31.09 11.95 -9.98
N GLY A 859 -31.92 10.95 -9.80
CA GLY A 859 -33.34 10.90 -9.58
C GLY A 859 -34.02 11.49 -8.47
#